data_10f5486ef92e8f20ca30385a50deeae4
#
_entry.id   10f5486ef92e8f20ca30385a50deeae4
#
_cell.length_a   1.000
_cell.length_b   1.000
_cell.length_c   1.000
_cell.angle_alpha   90.00
_cell.angle_beta   90.00
_cell.angle_gamma   90.00
#
_symmetry.space_group_name_H-M   'P 1'
#
loop_
_entity.id
_entity.type
_entity.pdbx_description
1 polymer ?
#
loop_
_entity_poly.entity_id
_entity_poly.type
_entity_poly.pdbx_seq_one_letter_code
_entity_poly.pdbx_strand_id
1 'polypeptide(L)'
;MTTLNVPDVARWTPLRWRWSHHLEILVVSFSALVIEISYTRIISYKLFYYYVYLIIGLALLGIGSGGVLVAVSKRLKRAATDQILFWSLVVSAAITVVAYVLVAYTRIDTLAVWEYGTTASTRSFLMLLVISVSIFASFVGPGVIIATLFGRQPEGIGGLYFADLVGAGIGCATVIYFVSSVGAPAAVMVAAVAMGSTALWVSMRLPLVLRALAVLLVAVTALLVAFPGALPSQRLDSSKTAVPPKNVVFTGWGSIFRVDAARFAQYPDQISLYHDGILGSYIYKWNGKLSFLSVYDFPQDPRAIPFNVLKTPPKQEAIIGAAGGHEVLTSLYYGAGHVDAVELNPVTVHLVTTTFANFDGHLAQNPRVSYYTADGRSFMARTQKKYQLVWYPAPDSYAATNGALSSAYVLSESYLYTTNGLVSDLQHLTNNGLFVAQFGEVDDTYDLRTTRFVATARQALSQLGISNTSDHIMVAVTETHFIGTVPLSTILVSKAPFTRQEIARFKASVKAVPETTTFYAPGVTPPKNPVNTLMRTSNAGLGHFYATFPFNVTPTTDNDPFFWHFARYGTVLSNFTHRLSSLDRENAVGERVLILLLAVSVLIAIVFLLLPFLAIRKTWARLPRKGVSGLFFAGLGFGFIFFEITLMQLLNLFLGYPTYSLTVVLMSLLVFTGVGALLSSRVSNHRRAIPVLFVGVVALCLFYLLGLTPLTNSLLHLSLATRIPIAFVILAPLGLCLGMFMPIGLAHVAGLGEFPREYVAWGWAVNGFASVVGSALATILAMIYGFDVVLFLGLVAYLIALLAWFRLSQPTAGRRRGLHRATTP
;
A
#
# COMPACT_ATOMS: atom_id res chain seq x y z
N MET A 1 -62.91 -25.68 -30.00
CA MET A 1 -61.57 -25.56 -30.63
C MET A 1 -61.13 -24.09 -30.54
N THR A 2 -60.40 -23.71 -29.53
CA THR A 2 -59.80 -22.36 -29.34
C THR A 2 -58.31 -22.59 -29.11
N THR A 3 -57.53 -22.29 -30.12
CA THR A 3 -56.08 -22.43 -30.11
C THR A 3 -55.48 -21.42 -29.14
N LEU A 4 -54.78 -21.92 -28.13
CA LEU A 4 -53.92 -21.14 -27.24
C LEU A 4 -52.71 -20.69 -28.01
N ASN A 5 -52.62 -19.34 -28.22
CA ASN A 5 -51.41 -18.69 -28.73
C ASN A 5 -50.29 -18.89 -27.73
N VAL A 6 -49.32 -19.73 -28.04
CA VAL A 6 -47.98 -19.75 -27.42
C VAL A 6 -47.24 -18.50 -27.89
N PRO A 7 -46.72 -17.63 -27.01
CA PRO A 7 -45.92 -16.51 -27.45
C PRO A 7 -44.67 -17.01 -28.16
N ASP A 8 -44.45 -16.51 -29.35
CA ASP A 8 -43.26 -16.75 -30.18
C ASP A 8 -41.97 -16.70 -29.34
N VAL A 9 -41.26 -17.80 -29.38
CA VAL A 9 -39.86 -17.89 -28.90
C VAL A 9 -39.08 -16.86 -29.76
N ALA A 10 -38.69 -15.79 -29.16
CA ALA A 10 -37.97 -14.71 -29.77
C ALA A 10 -36.84 -15.27 -30.66
N ARG A 11 -36.93 -15.05 -31.94
CA ARG A 11 -35.88 -15.30 -32.92
C ARG A 11 -34.63 -14.61 -32.43
N TRP A 12 -33.55 -15.36 -32.25
CA TRP A 12 -32.22 -14.86 -31.94
C TRP A 12 -31.77 -13.91 -33.04
N THR A 13 -31.98 -12.60 -32.86
CA THR A 13 -31.24 -11.62 -33.61
C THR A 13 -29.81 -11.66 -33.17
N PRO A 14 -28.80 -11.83 -34.05
CA PRO A 14 -27.39 -11.81 -33.65
C PRO A 14 -27.12 -10.51 -32.92
N LEU A 15 -26.71 -10.59 -31.64
CA LEU A 15 -26.27 -9.46 -30.83
C LEU A 15 -25.21 -8.70 -31.62
N ARG A 16 -25.59 -7.54 -32.23
CA ARG A 16 -24.60 -6.55 -32.62
C ARG A 16 -23.92 -6.10 -31.31
N TRP A 17 -22.74 -6.62 -31.03
CA TRP A 17 -21.89 -6.16 -29.97
C TRP A 17 -21.73 -4.65 -30.12
N ARG A 18 -22.31 -3.87 -29.21
CA ARG A 18 -22.10 -2.43 -29.18
C ARG A 18 -20.75 -2.21 -28.51
N TRP A 19 -19.69 -2.30 -29.28
CA TRP A 19 -18.31 -2.02 -28.85
C TRP A 19 -18.20 -0.71 -28.07
N SER A 20 -19.09 0.25 -28.32
CA SER A 20 -19.16 1.51 -27.62
C SER A 20 -19.31 1.37 -26.09
N HIS A 21 -20.18 0.47 -25.61
CA HIS A 21 -20.37 0.30 -24.15
C HIS A 21 -19.20 -0.40 -23.47
N HIS A 22 -18.47 -1.26 -24.18
CA HIS A 22 -17.25 -1.85 -23.67
C HIS A 22 -16.13 -0.81 -23.54
N LEU A 23 -16.01 0.10 -24.51
CA LEU A 23 -15.04 1.21 -24.46
C LEU A 23 -15.41 2.21 -23.36
N GLU A 24 -16.69 2.55 -23.22
CA GLU A 24 -17.18 3.47 -22.18
C GLU A 24 -16.87 2.97 -20.78
N ILE A 25 -17.15 1.68 -20.48
CA ILE A 25 -16.85 1.10 -19.16
C ILE A 25 -15.34 0.96 -18.95
N LEU A 26 -14.56 0.58 -19.98
CA LEU A 26 -13.11 0.49 -19.92
C LEU A 26 -12.48 1.84 -19.51
N VAL A 27 -12.91 2.95 -20.15
CA VAL A 27 -12.36 4.29 -19.84
C VAL A 27 -12.82 4.77 -18.47
N VAL A 28 -14.05 4.45 -18.05
CA VAL A 28 -14.54 4.81 -16.72
C VAL A 28 -13.72 4.10 -15.63
N SER A 29 -13.45 2.81 -15.78
CA SER A 29 -12.69 2.01 -14.82
C SER A 29 -11.21 2.38 -14.83
N PHE A 30 -10.64 2.65 -16.01
CA PHE A 30 -9.33 3.29 -16.13
C PHE A 30 -9.27 4.59 -15.32
N SER A 31 -10.24 5.48 -15.50
CA SER A 31 -10.28 6.78 -14.81
C SER A 31 -10.42 6.60 -13.30
N ALA A 32 -11.24 5.66 -12.84
CA ALA A 32 -11.41 5.37 -11.42
C ALA A 32 -10.09 4.94 -10.77
N LEU A 33 -9.33 4.02 -11.38
CA LEU A 33 -8.02 3.59 -10.86
C LEU A 33 -6.97 4.71 -10.90
N VAL A 34 -6.95 5.51 -11.96
CA VAL A 34 -6.04 6.67 -12.02
C VAL A 34 -6.35 7.67 -10.90
N ILE A 35 -7.63 7.96 -10.62
CA ILE A 35 -8.04 8.81 -9.49
C ILE A 35 -7.61 8.18 -8.16
N GLU A 36 -7.91 6.91 -7.95
CA GLU A 36 -7.61 6.19 -6.72
C GLU A 36 -6.13 6.25 -6.37
N ILE A 37 -5.27 5.77 -7.28
CA ILE A 37 -3.82 5.73 -7.04
C ILE A 37 -3.22 7.14 -6.95
N SER A 38 -3.71 8.11 -7.74
CA SER A 38 -3.25 9.50 -7.63
C SER A 38 -3.60 10.11 -6.28
N TYR A 39 -4.81 9.86 -5.76
CA TYR A 39 -5.17 10.31 -4.40
C TYR A 39 -4.38 9.62 -3.31
N THR A 40 -3.96 8.36 -3.47
CA THR A 40 -3.07 7.74 -2.47
C THR A 40 -1.78 8.56 -2.33
N ARG A 41 -1.22 9.06 -3.45
CA ARG A 41 -0.03 9.92 -3.45
C ARG A 41 -0.29 11.31 -2.87
N ILE A 42 -1.42 11.93 -3.24
CA ILE A 42 -1.82 13.23 -2.71
C ILE A 42 -2.05 13.18 -1.19
N ILE A 43 -2.72 12.15 -0.70
CA ILE A 43 -3.04 12.01 0.72
C ILE A 43 -1.79 11.64 1.53
N SER A 44 -0.89 10.79 1.02
CA SER A 44 0.40 10.53 1.66
C SER A 44 1.20 11.83 1.85
N TYR A 45 1.28 12.66 0.80
CA TYR A 45 1.95 13.96 0.86
C TYR A 45 1.24 14.95 1.81
N LYS A 46 -0.08 15.08 1.70
CA LYS A 46 -0.89 16.07 2.44
C LYS A 46 -1.02 15.75 3.92
N LEU A 47 -1.35 14.51 4.24
CA LEU A 47 -1.56 13.98 5.58
C LEU A 47 -0.38 13.09 5.97
N PHE A 48 -0.69 11.84 6.30
CA PHE A 48 0.28 10.77 6.50
C PHE A 48 -0.15 9.55 5.68
N TYR A 49 0.78 8.72 5.34
CA TYR A 49 0.56 7.57 4.47
C TYR A 49 -0.48 6.56 5.03
N TYR A 50 -0.65 6.43 6.35
CA TYR A 50 -1.68 5.56 6.93
C TYR A 50 -3.12 6.00 6.61
N TYR A 51 -3.34 7.23 6.14
CA TYR A 51 -4.63 7.66 5.58
C TYR A 51 -4.88 7.14 4.15
N VAL A 52 -3.90 6.52 3.49
CA VAL A 52 -4.06 5.95 2.15
C VAL A 52 -5.11 4.82 2.14
N TYR A 53 -5.22 4.04 3.21
CA TYR A 53 -6.27 3.02 3.34
C TYR A 53 -7.69 3.58 3.24
N LEU A 54 -7.88 4.83 3.66
CA LEU A 54 -9.15 5.54 3.50
C LEU A 54 -9.52 5.65 2.01
N ILE A 55 -8.55 5.88 1.13
CA ILE A 55 -8.81 6.10 -0.30
C ILE A 55 -9.36 4.84 -0.95
N ILE A 56 -8.74 3.69 -0.71
CA ILE A 56 -9.21 2.40 -1.24
C ILE A 56 -10.64 2.12 -0.77
N GLY A 57 -10.90 2.29 0.52
CA GLY A 57 -12.25 2.13 1.09
C GLY A 57 -13.26 3.09 0.46
N LEU A 58 -12.92 4.36 0.26
CA LEU A 58 -13.82 5.38 -0.31
C LEU A 58 -14.07 5.15 -1.81
N ALA A 59 -13.08 4.66 -2.57
CA ALA A 59 -13.24 4.31 -3.98
C ALA A 59 -14.25 3.17 -4.16
N LEU A 60 -14.02 2.06 -3.48
CA LEU A 60 -14.94 0.90 -3.50
C LEU A 60 -16.35 1.28 -3.02
N LEU A 61 -16.42 2.09 -1.96
CA LEU A 61 -17.68 2.58 -1.41
C LEU A 61 -18.42 3.49 -2.39
N GLY A 62 -17.72 4.41 -3.06
CA GLY A 62 -18.30 5.32 -4.04
C GLY A 62 -18.87 4.55 -5.25
N ILE A 63 -18.10 3.61 -5.79
CA ILE A 63 -18.55 2.75 -6.89
C ILE A 63 -19.77 1.91 -6.46
N GLY A 64 -19.72 1.28 -5.29
CA GLY A 64 -20.82 0.49 -4.73
C GLY A 64 -22.07 1.35 -4.50
N SER A 65 -21.92 2.57 -3.95
CA SER A 65 -23.03 3.51 -3.71
C SER A 65 -23.69 3.95 -5.01
N GLY A 66 -22.92 4.20 -6.07
CA GLY A 66 -23.44 4.46 -7.41
C GLY A 66 -24.31 3.31 -7.92
N GLY A 67 -23.87 2.07 -7.71
CA GLY A 67 -24.64 0.88 -8.04
C GLY A 67 -25.97 0.76 -7.28
N VAL A 68 -25.93 1.01 -5.99
CA VAL A 68 -27.14 1.03 -5.13
C VAL A 68 -28.10 2.16 -5.56
N LEU A 69 -27.57 3.33 -5.90
CA LEU A 69 -28.36 4.47 -6.38
C LEU A 69 -29.16 4.13 -7.64
N VAL A 70 -28.56 3.40 -8.58
CA VAL A 70 -29.24 2.89 -9.79
C VAL A 70 -30.32 1.88 -9.41
N ALA A 71 -30.06 1.01 -8.47
CA ALA A 71 -31.00 -0.02 -8.03
C ALA A 71 -32.23 0.56 -7.31
N VAL A 72 -32.09 1.68 -6.58
CA VAL A 72 -33.15 2.26 -5.77
C VAL A 72 -33.89 3.39 -6.48
N SER A 73 -33.21 4.17 -7.34
CA SER A 73 -33.77 5.38 -7.96
C SER A 73 -34.74 5.06 -9.11
N LYS A 74 -36.02 5.42 -8.93
CA LYS A 74 -37.03 5.32 -10.00
C LYS A 74 -36.72 6.21 -11.22
N ARG A 75 -36.07 7.36 -11.00
CA ARG A 75 -35.67 8.28 -12.07
C ARG A 75 -34.59 7.64 -12.97
N LEU A 76 -33.54 7.10 -12.40
CA LEU A 76 -32.47 6.43 -13.15
C LEU A 76 -32.98 5.19 -13.90
N LYS A 77 -33.90 4.41 -13.30
CA LYS A 77 -34.50 3.25 -13.97
C LYS A 77 -35.26 3.63 -15.25
N ARG A 78 -35.87 4.83 -15.31
CA ARG A 78 -36.69 5.31 -16.44
C ARG A 78 -35.91 6.11 -17.49
N ALA A 79 -34.79 6.70 -17.11
CA ALA A 79 -33.99 7.53 -18.03
C ALA A 79 -33.32 6.71 -19.13
N ALA A 80 -33.08 7.30 -20.31
CA ALA A 80 -32.34 6.66 -21.40
C ALA A 80 -30.89 6.38 -21.03
N THR A 81 -30.29 5.28 -21.52
CA THR A 81 -28.92 4.87 -21.19
C THR A 81 -27.93 5.98 -21.52
N ASP A 82 -27.97 6.51 -22.75
CA ASP A 82 -27.04 7.54 -23.20
C ASP A 82 -27.14 8.85 -22.37
N GLN A 83 -28.33 9.20 -21.87
CA GLN A 83 -28.50 10.35 -20.96
C GLN A 83 -27.87 10.09 -19.58
N ILE A 84 -28.02 8.88 -19.02
CA ILE A 84 -27.39 8.52 -17.73
C ILE A 84 -25.87 8.54 -17.89
N LEU A 85 -25.35 7.91 -18.94
CA LEU A 85 -23.91 7.86 -19.21
C LEU A 85 -23.36 9.28 -19.36
N PHE A 86 -23.96 10.10 -20.19
CA PHE A 86 -23.52 11.48 -20.44
C PHE A 86 -23.45 12.29 -19.13
N TRP A 87 -24.56 12.38 -18.41
CA TRP A 87 -24.60 13.19 -17.19
C TRP A 87 -23.73 12.63 -16.08
N SER A 88 -23.62 11.31 -15.93
CA SER A 88 -22.73 10.71 -14.96
C SER A 88 -21.26 11.00 -15.28
N LEU A 89 -20.84 10.96 -16.56
CA LEU A 89 -19.49 11.30 -16.99
C LEU A 89 -19.16 12.78 -16.77
N VAL A 90 -20.06 13.67 -17.17
CA VAL A 90 -19.88 15.12 -16.98
C VAL A 90 -19.78 15.48 -15.51
N VAL A 91 -20.71 14.95 -14.70
CA VAL A 91 -20.74 15.21 -13.26
C VAL A 91 -19.53 14.60 -12.59
N SER A 92 -19.10 13.38 -12.96
CA SER A 92 -17.89 12.75 -12.39
C SER A 92 -16.64 13.56 -12.70
N ALA A 93 -16.44 13.99 -13.95
CA ALA A 93 -15.29 14.80 -14.32
C ALA A 93 -15.28 16.14 -13.58
N ALA A 94 -16.42 16.81 -13.48
CA ALA A 94 -16.55 18.07 -12.74
C ALA A 94 -16.32 17.88 -11.24
N ILE A 95 -16.92 16.85 -10.62
CA ILE A 95 -16.71 16.52 -9.20
C ILE A 95 -15.23 16.18 -8.94
N THR A 96 -14.56 15.46 -9.83
CA THR A 96 -13.13 15.14 -9.68
C THR A 96 -12.28 16.41 -9.58
N VAL A 97 -12.54 17.42 -10.40
CA VAL A 97 -11.86 18.73 -10.32
C VAL A 97 -12.19 19.44 -9.00
N VAL A 98 -13.48 19.54 -8.66
CA VAL A 98 -13.91 20.20 -7.42
C VAL A 98 -13.37 19.48 -6.17
N ALA A 99 -13.42 18.16 -6.16
CA ALA A 99 -12.89 17.35 -5.06
C ALA A 99 -11.40 17.60 -4.87
N TYR A 100 -10.61 17.65 -5.95
CA TYR A 100 -9.21 18.01 -5.85
C TYR A 100 -8.99 19.38 -5.21
N VAL A 101 -9.74 20.40 -5.65
CA VAL A 101 -9.64 21.76 -5.10
C VAL A 101 -9.99 21.78 -3.61
N LEU A 102 -11.08 21.11 -3.22
CA LEU A 102 -11.47 20.99 -1.82
C LEU A 102 -10.40 20.30 -0.99
N VAL A 103 -9.88 19.16 -1.48
CA VAL A 103 -8.80 18.44 -0.82
C VAL A 103 -7.56 19.33 -0.69
N ALA A 104 -7.17 20.07 -1.73
CA ALA A 104 -5.98 20.92 -1.71
C ALA A 104 -6.08 22.03 -0.66
N TYR A 105 -7.20 22.76 -0.60
CA TYR A 105 -7.37 23.90 0.29
C TYR A 105 -7.72 23.54 1.75
N THR A 106 -8.24 22.34 2.02
CA THR A 106 -8.61 21.93 3.37
C THR A 106 -7.37 21.85 4.27
N ARG A 107 -7.33 22.63 5.36
CA ARG A 107 -6.30 22.52 6.40
C ARG A 107 -6.77 21.57 7.48
N ILE A 108 -5.90 20.70 7.92
CA ILE A 108 -6.19 19.71 8.96
C ILE A 108 -5.00 19.57 9.90
N ASP A 109 -5.26 19.21 11.12
CA ASP A 109 -4.33 18.68 12.10
C ASP A 109 -4.79 17.28 12.48
N THR A 110 -4.07 16.28 11.98
CA THR A 110 -4.47 14.89 12.17
C THR A 110 -4.23 14.39 13.60
N LEU A 111 -3.28 14.97 14.32
CA LEU A 111 -3.04 14.65 15.72
C LEU A 111 -4.12 15.26 16.62
N ALA A 112 -4.60 16.46 16.30
CA ALA A 112 -5.67 17.11 17.06
C ALA A 112 -7.00 16.31 17.00
N VAL A 113 -7.22 15.42 16.04
CA VAL A 113 -8.39 14.53 16.00
C VAL A 113 -8.55 13.77 17.32
N TRP A 114 -7.44 13.40 17.96
CA TRP A 114 -7.38 12.59 19.18
C TRP A 114 -7.39 13.41 20.48
N GLU A 115 -7.47 14.75 20.39
CA GLU A 115 -7.60 15.64 21.55
C GLU A 115 -9.07 15.82 21.94
N TYR A 116 -9.72 14.73 22.28
CA TYR A 116 -11.16 14.68 22.57
C TYR A 116 -11.65 15.80 23.51
N GLY A 117 -12.81 16.35 23.21
CA GLY A 117 -13.42 17.44 23.96
C GLY A 117 -12.87 18.82 23.65
N THR A 118 -12.00 18.98 22.66
CA THR A 118 -11.49 20.29 22.19
C THR A 118 -12.17 20.72 20.88
N THR A 119 -12.20 22.04 20.64
CA THR A 119 -12.67 22.59 19.36
C THR A 119 -11.75 22.21 18.20
N ALA A 120 -10.45 22.03 18.48
CA ALA A 120 -9.46 21.56 17.50
C ALA A 120 -9.79 20.15 17.01
N SER A 121 -10.12 19.22 17.92
CA SER A 121 -10.54 17.87 17.59
C SER A 121 -11.76 17.84 16.68
N THR A 122 -12.82 18.55 17.07
CA THR A 122 -14.06 18.64 16.27
C THR A 122 -13.79 19.23 14.88
N ARG A 123 -13.02 20.31 14.81
CA ARG A 123 -12.66 20.93 13.54
C ARG A 123 -11.87 19.98 12.64
N SER A 124 -10.84 19.32 13.17
CA SER A 124 -9.98 18.41 12.42
C SER A 124 -10.76 17.19 11.92
N PHE A 125 -11.67 16.65 12.75
CA PHE A 125 -12.57 15.57 12.33
C PHE A 125 -13.50 16.01 11.18
N LEU A 126 -14.10 17.22 11.26
CA LEU A 126 -14.93 17.77 10.18
C LEU A 126 -14.12 17.99 8.89
N MET A 127 -12.87 18.45 9.00
CA MET A 127 -12.01 18.63 7.83
C MET A 127 -11.64 17.28 7.20
N LEU A 128 -11.38 16.24 8.01
CA LEU A 128 -11.18 14.88 7.51
C LEU A 128 -12.43 14.36 6.80
N LEU A 129 -13.61 14.64 7.33
CA LEU A 129 -14.88 14.28 6.69
C LEU A 129 -15.05 14.99 5.33
N VAL A 130 -14.72 16.28 5.23
CA VAL A 130 -14.75 17.04 3.96
C VAL A 130 -13.84 16.39 2.92
N ILE A 131 -12.61 16.04 3.28
CA ILE A 131 -11.67 15.33 2.41
C ILE A 131 -12.28 14.00 1.96
N SER A 132 -12.79 13.21 2.91
CA SER A 132 -13.35 11.88 2.66
C SER A 132 -14.57 11.94 1.72
N VAL A 133 -15.51 12.84 1.98
CA VAL A 133 -16.71 13.01 1.14
C VAL A 133 -16.36 13.53 -0.25
N SER A 134 -15.37 14.41 -0.36
CA SER A 134 -14.91 14.92 -1.68
C SER A 134 -14.33 13.79 -2.54
N ILE A 135 -13.50 12.94 -1.96
CA ILE A 135 -12.91 11.79 -2.66
C ILE A 135 -13.98 10.76 -2.99
N PHE A 136 -14.81 10.38 -2.02
CA PHE A 136 -15.93 9.45 -2.22
C PHE A 136 -16.83 9.87 -3.38
N ALA A 137 -17.19 11.16 -3.47
CA ALA A 137 -18.08 11.69 -4.51
C ALA A 137 -17.51 11.50 -5.93
N SER A 138 -16.19 11.51 -6.10
CA SER A 138 -15.52 11.28 -7.38
C SER A 138 -15.79 9.89 -7.95
N PHE A 139 -16.09 8.90 -7.10
CA PHE A 139 -16.31 7.50 -7.50
C PHE A 139 -17.79 7.12 -7.66
N VAL A 140 -18.72 7.95 -7.18
CA VAL A 140 -20.15 7.64 -7.27
C VAL A 140 -20.64 7.58 -8.72
N GLY A 141 -20.22 8.53 -9.56
CA GLY A 141 -20.60 8.56 -10.98
C GLY A 141 -20.07 7.37 -11.78
N PRO A 142 -18.78 7.00 -11.69
CA PRO A 142 -18.28 5.73 -12.22
C PRO A 142 -19.13 4.54 -11.81
N GLY A 143 -19.50 4.41 -10.53
CA GLY A 143 -20.39 3.36 -10.06
C GLY A 143 -21.78 3.38 -10.69
N VAL A 144 -22.36 4.56 -10.92
CA VAL A 144 -23.64 4.70 -11.64
C VAL A 144 -23.54 4.18 -13.10
N ILE A 145 -22.44 4.49 -13.78
CA ILE A 145 -22.21 4.05 -15.15
C ILE A 145 -22.07 2.54 -15.23
N ILE A 146 -21.17 1.96 -14.42
CA ILE A 146 -20.90 0.52 -14.35
C ILE A 146 -22.19 -0.24 -14.05
N ALA A 147 -22.94 0.15 -13.02
CA ALA A 147 -24.17 -0.49 -12.64
C ALA A 147 -25.29 -0.33 -13.68
N THR A 148 -25.35 0.82 -14.38
CA THR A 148 -26.33 1.03 -15.45
C THR A 148 -26.07 0.09 -16.62
N LEU A 149 -24.81 -0.05 -17.05
CA LEU A 149 -24.43 -0.92 -18.17
C LEU A 149 -24.66 -2.40 -17.82
N PHE A 150 -24.24 -2.84 -16.64
CA PHE A 150 -24.46 -4.21 -16.18
C PHE A 150 -25.94 -4.55 -16.02
N GLY A 151 -26.72 -3.64 -15.44
CA GLY A 151 -28.15 -3.87 -15.22
C GLY A 151 -29.01 -3.84 -16.48
N ARG A 152 -28.53 -3.26 -17.58
CA ARG A 152 -29.26 -3.16 -18.85
C ARG A 152 -28.82 -4.17 -19.91
N GLN A 153 -27.69 -4.84 -19.71
CA GLN A 153 -27.16 -5.86 -20.64
C GLN A 153 -26.79 -7.16 -19.90
N PRO A 154 -27.76 -7.86 -19.31
CA PRO A 154 -27.47 -9.04 -18.48
C PRO A 154 -26.85 -10.18 -19.28
N GLU A 155 -27.12 -10.28 -20.59
CA GLU A 155 -26.54 -11.33 -21.46
C GLU A 155 -25.08 -11.06 -21.82
N GLY A 156 -24.60 -9.80 -21.70
CA GLY A 156 -23.23 -9.36 -21.98
C GLY A 156 -22.37 -9.08 -20.74
N ILE A 157 -22.81 -9.43 -19.54
CA ILE A 157 -22.14 -9.09 -18.28
C ILE A 157 -20.67 -9.52 -18.29
N GLY A 158 -20.33 -10.73 -18.75
CA GLY A 158 -18.96 -11.22 -18.80
C GLY A 158 -18.02 -10.34 -19.66
N GLY A 159 -18.49 -9.88 -20.84
CA GLY A 159 -17.72 -8.98 -21.69
C GLY A 159 -17.58 -7.58 -21.11
N LEU A 160 -18.65 -7.03 -20.50
CA LEU A 160 -18.59 -5.72 -19.84
C LEU A 160 -17.69 -5.77 -18.60
N TYR A 161 -17.75 -6.86 -17.80
CA TYR A 161 -16.88 -7.03 -16.64
C TYR A 161 -15.42 -7.23 -17.04
N PHE A 162 -15.17 -7.92 -18.16
CA PHE A 162 -13.84 -7.98 -18.77
C PHE A 162 -13.32 -6.59 -19.13
N ALA A 163 -14.12 -5.77 -19.81
CA ALA A 163 -13.72 -4.41 -20.18
C ALA A 163 -13.50 -3.50 -18.96
N ASP A 164 -14.33 -3.65 -17.92
CA ASP A 164 -14.18 -3.00 -16.63
C ASP A 164 -12.81 -3.29 -15.99
N LEU A 165 -12.50 -4.56 -15.80
CA LEU A 165 -11.27 -4.98 -15.14
C LEU A 165 -10.01 -4.73 -15.96
N VAL A 166 -10.09 -4.86 -17.29
CA VAL A 166 -8.96 -4.49 -18.18
C VAL A 166 -8.73 -2.99 -18.16
N GLY A 167 -9.79 -2.17 -18.18
CA GLY A 167 -9.69 -0.72 -18.04
C GLY A 167 -9.01 -0.33 -16.73
N ALA A 168 -9.43 -0.92 -15.62
CA ALA A 168 -8.82 -0.74 -14.32
C ALA A 168 -7.33 -1.15 -14.33
N GLY A 169 -7.00 -2.31 -14.90
CA GLY A 169 -5.63 -2.78 -15.05
C GLY A 169 -4.73 -1.84 -15.87
N ILE A 170 -5.25 -1.29 -16.97
CA ILE A 170 -4.53 -0.28 -17.78
C ILE A 170 -4.32 1.00 -16.96
N GLY A 171 -5.32 1.44 -16.21
CA GLY A 171 -5.22 2.58 -15.29
C GLY A 171 -4.10 2.38 -14.28
N CYS A 172 -4.06 1.21 -13.64
CA CYS A 172 -3.02 0.83 -12.70
C CYS A 172 -1.62 0.87 -13.34
N ALA A 173 -1.45 0.30 -14.53
CA ALA A 173 -0.16 0.25 -15.23
C ALA A 173 0.36 1.63 -15.65
N THR A 174 -0.53 2.56 -16.00
CA THR A 174 -0.15 3.86 -16.60
C THR A 174 -0.07 4.99 -15.59
N VAL A 175 -0.73 4.88 -14.42
CA VAL A 175 -0.79 5.97 -13.44
C VAL A 175 0.58 6.36 -12.91
N ILE A 176 1.50 5.40 -12.74
CA ILE A 176 2.88 5.67 -12.29
C ILE A 176 3.57 6.63 -13.27
N TYR A 177 3.39 6.39 -14.57
CA TYR A 177 3.93 7.28 -15.61
C TYR A 177 3.33 8.68 -15.49
N PHE A 178 2.01 8.81 -15.33
CA PHE A 178 1.36 10.12 -15.16
C PHE A 178 1.85 10.83 -13.89
N VAL A 179 1.89 10.15 -12.76
CA VAL A 179 2.37 10.73 -11.50
C VAL A 179 3.81 11.23 -11.61
N SER A 180 4.69 10.44 -12.25
CA SER A 180 6.10 10.82 -12.40
C SER A 180 6.32 11.95 -13.44
N SER A 181 5.46 12.01 -14.48
CA SER A 181 5.63 12.98 -15.58
C SER A 181 4.99 14.33 -15.31
N VAL A 182 3.74 14.34 -14.81
CA VAL A 182 2.95 15.57 -14.61
C VAL A 182 2.58 15.83 -13.15
N GLY A 183 2.94 14.92 -12.26
CA GLY A 183 2.60 14.98 -10.82
C GLY A 183 1.23 14.40 -10.50
N ALA A 184 1.07 13.95 -9.24
CA ALA A 184 -0.18 13.35 -8.79
C ALA A 184 -1.42 14.25 -8.94
N PRO A 185 -1.36 15.59 -8.70
CA PRO A 185 -2.48 16.49 -8.96
C PRO A 185 -2.96 16.48 -10.42
N ALA A 186 -2.03 16.58 -11.37
CA ALA A 186 -2.39 16.58 -12.79
C ALA A 186 -2.81 15.18 -13.28
N ALA A 187 -2.31 14.10 -12.67
CA ALA A 187 -2.76 12.73 -12.97
C ALA A 187 -4.27 12.55 -12.65
N VAL A 188 -4.78 13.17 -11.57
CA VAL A 188 -6.23 13.24 -11.31
C VAL A 188 -6.98 13.95 -12.44
N MET A 189 -6.40 15.02 -13.02
CA MET A 189 -7.00 15.73 -14.15
C MET A 189 -6.97 14.90 -15.44
N VAL A 190 -5.95 14.03 -15.63
CA VAL A 190 -5.93 13.07 -16.76
C VAL A 190 -7.16 12.16 -16.73
N ALA A 191 -7.55 11.68 -15.57
CA ALA A 191 -8.78 10.90 -15.42
C ALA A 191 -10.04 11.73 -15.75
N ALA A 192 -10.07 13.01 -15.34
CA ALA A 192 -11.17 13.91 -15.69
C ALA A 192 -11.23 14.18 -17.21
N VAL A 193 -10.09 14.33 -17.90
CA VAL A 193 -10.01 14.42 -19.37
C VAL A 193 -10.56 13.15 -20.02
N ALA A 194 -10.19 11.97 -19.53
CA ALA A 194 -10.66 10.70 -20.09
C ALA A 194 -12.19 10.54 -19.95
N MET A 195 -12.75 10.87 -18.79
CA MET A 195 -14.19 10.89 -18.56
C MET A 195 -14.90 11.96 -19.43
N GLY A 196 -14.34 13.16 -19.51
CA GLY A 196 -14.86 14.25 -20.37
C GLY A 196 -14.86 13.87 -21.86
N SER A 197 -13.78 13.25 -22.35
CA SER A 197 -13.67 12.76 -23.72
C SER A 197 -14.68 11.65 -24.01
N THR A 198 -14.94 10.78 -23.04
CA THR A 198 -16.00 9.76 -23.14
C THR A 198 -17.38 10.41 -23.13
N ALA A 199 -17.62 11.48 -22.35
CA ALA A 199 -18.85 12.26 -22.38
C ALA A 199 -19.05 12.91 -23.76
N LEU A 200 -17.99 13.45 -24.36
CA LEU A 200 -18.02 14.01 -25.70
C LEU A 200 -18.39 12.93 -26.74
N TRP A 201 -17.81 11.73 -26.64
CA TRP A 201 -18.19 10.59 -27.49
C TRP A 201 -19.66 10.21 -27.35
N VAL A 202 -20.17 10.09 -26.11
CA VAL A 202 -21.58 9.78 -25.85
C VAL A 202 -22.50 10.90 -26.35
N SER A 203 -22.07 12.18 -26.28
CA SER A 203 -22.84 13.34 -26.72
C SER A 203 -23.12 13.35 -28.21
N MET A 204 -22.36 12.59 -29.02
CA MET A 204 -22.65 12.45 -30.47
C MET A 204 -24.00 11.81 -30.76
N ARG A 205 -24.58 11.12 -29.76
CA ARG A 205 -25.90 10.47 -29.82
C ARG A 205 -27.00 11.32 -29.17
N LEU A 206 -26.66 12.54 -28.71
CA LEU A 206 -27.51 13.45 -27.95
C LEU A 206 -27.60 14.82 -28.62
N PRO A 207 -28.52 15.72 -28.20
CA PRO A 207 -28.63 17.07 -28.74
C PRO A 207 -27.33 17.87 -28.75
N LEU A 208 -27.13 18.72 -29.77
CA LEU A 208 -25.89 19.45 -30.02
C LEU A 208 -25.42 20.31 -28.82
N VAL A 209 -26.35 20.89 -28.06
CA VAL A 209 -26.05 21.71 -26.87
C VAL A 209 -25.23 20.92 -25.84
N LEU A 210 -25.50 19.64 -25.65
CA LEU A 210 -24.76 18.79 -24.73
C LEU A 210 -23.33 18.53 -25.22
N ARG A 211 -23.11 18.52 -26.53
CA ARG A 211 -21.75 18.40 -27.09
C ARG A 211 -20.89 19.61 -26.77
N ALA A 212 -21.44 20.82 -26.82
CA ALA A 212 -20.70 22.03 -26.42
C ALA A 212 -20.26 22.00 -24.96
N LEU A 213 -21.12 21.51 -24.06
CA LEU A 213 -20.76 21.32 -22.63
C LEU A 213 -19.62 20.31 -22.47
N ALA A 214 -19.66 19.20 -23.20
CA ALA A 214 -18.60 18.20 -23.14
C ALA A 214 -17.26 18.73 -23.67
N VAL A 215 -17.28 19.49 -24.80
CA VAL A 215 -16.10 20.15 -25.37
C VAL A 215 -15.48 21.12 -24.36
N LEU A 216 -16.30 21.96 -23.71
CA LEU A 216 -15.82 22.89 -22.70
C LEU A 216 -15.16 22.14 -21.52
N LEU A 217 -15.77 21.06 -21.06
CA LEU A 217 -15.24 20.25 -19.96
C LEU A 217 -13.88 19.62 -20.32
N VAL A 218 -13.78 19.04 -21.52
CA VAL A 218 -12.52 18.49 -22.03
C VAL A 218 -11.44 19.57 -22.14
N ALA A 219 -11.78 20.73 -22.70
CA ALA A 219 -10.85 21.85 -22.85
C ALA A 219 -10.32 22.34 -21.50
N VAL A 220 -11.21 22.55 -20.52
CA VAL A 220 -10.81 22.99 -19.16
C VAL A 220 -9.93 21.95 -18.48
N THR A 221 -10.33 20.67 -18.49
CA THR A 221 -9.55 19.61 -17.83
C THR A 221 -8.22 19.36 -18.52
N ALA A 222 -8.15 19.43 -19.86
CA ALA A 222 -6.91 19.32 -20.62
C ALA A 222 -5.94 20.50 -20.35
N LEU A 223 -6.45 21.71 -20.20
CA LEU A 223 -5.65 22.87 -19.78
C LEU A 223 -5.05 22.66 -18.39
N LEU A 224 -5.78 22.09 -17.43
CA LEU A 224 -5.27 21.79 -16.11
C LEU A 224 -4.18 20.70 -16.13
N VAL A 225 -4.21 19.79 -17.10
CA VAL A 225 -3.11 18.82 -17.31
C VAL A 225 -1.90 19.50 -17.95
N ALA A 226 -2.14 20.36 -18.97
CA ALA A 226 -1.07 21.05 -19.69
C ALA A 226 -0.34 22.11 -18.82
N PHE A 227 -1.05 22.70 -17.89
CA PHE A 227 -0.53 23.72 -16.97
C PHE A 227 -0.72 23.31 -15.51
N PRO A 228 0.06 22.32 -14.99
CA PRO A 228 -0.09 21.81 -13.63
C PRO A 228 0.10 22.89 -12.55
N GLY A 229 0.84 23.96 -12.86
CA GLY A 229 1.03 25.11 -11.97
C GLY A 229 -0.24 25.93 -11.72
N ALA A 230 -1.29 25.77 -12.52
CA ALA A 230 -2.60 26.38 -12.28
C ALA A 230 -3.41 25.63 -11.21
N LEU A 231 -3.04 24.38 -10.89
CA LEU A 231 -3.69 23.62 -9.84
C LEU A 231 -3.25 24.15 -8.45
N PRO A 232 -4.18 24.27 -7.47
CA PRO A 232 -3.82 24.73 -6.15
C PRO A 232 -2.84 23.77 -5.47
N SER A 233 -1.83 24.31 -4.81
CA SER A 233 -0.89 23.55 -4.01
C SER A 233 -1.57 22.96 -2.77
N GLN A 234 -1.12 21.77 -2.35
CA GLN A 234 -1.65 21.09 -1.19
C GLN A 234 -1.28 21.84 0.10
N ARG A 235 -2.27 22.16 0.93
CA ARG A 235 -2.03 22.60 2.31
C ARG A 235 -1.75 21.36 3.15
N LEU A 236 -0.53 21.27 3.65
CA LEU A 236 -0.08 20.11 4.43
C LEU A 236 -0.74 20.08 5.82
N ASP A 237 -0.70 18.91 6.46
CA ASP A 237 -0.98 18.72 7.86
C ASP A 237 -0.10 19.65 8.72
N SER A 238 -0.63 20.14 9.85
CA SER A 238 0.09 21.10 10.71
C SER A 238 1.35 20.52 11.34
N SER A 239 1.46 19.21 11.44
CA SER A 239 2.64 18.52 11.96
C SER A 239 3.74 18.29 10.90
N LYS A 240 3.45 18.57 9.62
CA LYS A 240 4.44 18.52 8.53
C LYS A 240 5.10 19.88 8.31
N THR A 241 6.38 19.84 7.94
CA THR A 241 7.13 21.06 7.68
C THR A 241 6.77 21.65 6.32
N ALA A 242 6.02 22.74 6.32
CA ALA A 242 5.81 23.52 5.10
C ALA A 242 7.08 24.27 4.73
N VAL A 243 7.81 23.81 3.73
CA VAL A 243 8.95 24.53 3.18
C VAL A 243 8.45 25.80 2.49
N PRO A 244 8.98 27.01 2.84
CA PRO A 244 8.62 28.24 2.15
C PRO A 244 8.91 28.11 0.64
N PRO A 245 7.98 28.45 -0.26
CA PRO A 245 8.16 28.28 -1.71
C PRO A 245 9.45 28.92 -2.26
N LYS A 246 9.89 30.06 -1.68
CA LYS A 246 11.13 30.74 -2.06
C LYS A 246 12.41 29.94 -1.79
N ASN A 247 12.34 28.97 -0.91
CA ASN A 247 13.50 28.13 -0.55
C ASN A 247 13.53 26.84 -1.37
N VAL A 248 12.42 26.43 -1.98
CA VAL A 248 12.33 25.21 -2.79
C VAL A 248 13.06 25.44 -4.11
N VAL A 249 14.08 24.63 -4.37
CA VAL A 249 14.91 24.67 -5.59
C VAL A 249 14.60 23.53 -6.56
N PHE A 250 13.88 22.51 -6.09
CA PHE A 250 13.43 21.38 -6.90
C PHE A 250 12.19 20.73 -6.27
N THR A 251 11.29 20.27 -7.10
CA THR A 251 10.15 19.43 -6.71
C THR A 251 9.99 18.29 -7.71
N GLY A 252 9.97 17.05 -7.23
CA GLY A 252 9.72 15.85 -8.05
C GLY A 252 8.71 14.92 -7.42
N TRP A 253 7.68 14.53 -8.18
CA TRP A 253 6.79 13.46 -7.79
C TRP A 253 7.38 12.12 -8.20
N GLY A 254 7.70 11.30 -7.21
CA GLY A 254 8.14 9.92 -7.42
C GLY A 254 7.00 8.92 -7.23
N SER A 255 7.24 7.69 -7.68
CA SER A 255 6.34 6.57 -7.43
C SER A 255 6.26 6.20 -5.94
N ILE A 256 7.29 6.53 -5.15
CA ILE A 256 7.41 6.18 -3.72
C ILE A 256 6.97 7.33 -2.85
N PHE A 257 7.60 8.49 -2.96
CA PHE A 257 7.22 9.75 -2.30
C PHE A 257 7.61 10.95 -3.17
N ARG A 258 7.01 12.10 -2.88
CA ARG A 258 7.41 13.38 -3.44
C ARG A 258 8.67 13.84 -2.75
N VAL A 259 9.65 14.33 -3.53
CA VAL A 259 10.87 14.92 -3.02
C VAL A 259 10.86 16.43 -3.31
N ASP A 260 11.02 17.24 -2.26
CA ASP A 260 11.26 18.66 -2.37
C ASP A 260 12.68 18.94 -1.88
N ALA A 261 13.54 19.56 -2.71
CA ALA A 261 14.84 20.03 -2.31
C ALA A 261 14.78 21.52 -1.98
N ALA A 262 15.34 21.91 -0.84
CA ALA A 262 15.30 23.28 -0.36
C ALA A 262 16.68 23.80 0.04
N ARG A 263 16.92 25.07 -0.24
CA ARG A 263 18.11 25.81 0.21
C ARG A 263 17.72 26.88 1.22
N PHE A 264 18.48 26.96 2.29
CA PHE A 264 18.33 27.97 3.33
C PHE A 264 19.61 28.79 3.43
N ALA A 265 19.48 30.11 3.46
CA ALA A 265 20.63 31.03 3.52
C ALA A 265 21.53 30.83 4.77
N GLN A 266 20.93 30.34 5.86
CA GLN A 266 21.63 30.04 7.11
C GLN A 266 22.47 28.75 7.04
N TYR A 267 22.22 27.89 6.06
CA TYR A 267 22.92 26.63 5.84
C TYR A 267 23.39 26.51 4.38
N PRO A 268 24.38 27.32 3.95
CA PRO A 268 24.74 27.42 2.53
C PRO A 268 25.46 26.17 2.00
N ASP A 269 25.98 25.34 2.89
CA ASP A 269 26.77 24.15 2.55
C ASP A 269 25.92 22.86 2.53
N GLN A 270 24.59 22.99 2.58
CA GLN A 270 23.68 21.86 2.48
C GLN A 270 22.40 22.20 1.73
N ILE A 271 21.84 21.17 1.06
CA ILE A 271 20.50 21.18 0.46
C ILE A 271 19.66 20.19 1.25
N SER A 272 18.58 20.67 1.84
CA SER A 272 17.66 19.83 2.61
C SER A 272 16.73 19.08 1.66
N LEU A 273 16.58 17.78 1.83
CA LEU A 273 15.67 16.91 1.09
C LEU A 273 14.47 16.59 1.97
N TYR A 274 13.28 16.94 1.48
CA TYR A 274 12.01 16.65 2.16
C TYR A 274 11.30 15.54 1.41
N HIS A 275 10.92 14.50 2.13
CA HIS A 275 10.16 13.35 1.65
C HIS A 275 8.71 13.49 2.12
N ASP A 276 7.76 13.62 1.18
CA ASP A 276 6.34 13.88 1.49
C ASP A 276 6.13 14.98 2.55
N GLY A 277 6.90 16.07 2.48
CA GLY A 277 6.79 17.23 3.39
C GLY A 277 7.48 17.07 4.75
N ILE A 278 8.28 16.04 4.95
CA ILE A 278 9.09 15.82 6.16
C ILE A 278 10.56 15.78 5.78
N LEU A 279 11.40 16.42 6.59
CA LEU A 279 12.85 16.43 6.37
C LEU A 279 13.39 15.00 6.48
N GLY A 280 14.01 14.51 5.41
CA GLY A 280 14.51 13.12 5.32
C GLY A 280 16.00 13.00 5.18
N SER A 281 16.67 13.96 4.52
CA SER A 281 18.10 13.88 4.27
C SER A 281 18.68 15.24 3.85
N TYR A 282 19.99 15.25 3.61
CA TYR A 282 20.71 16.40 3.11
C TYR A 282 21.69 16.01 2.01
N ILE A 283 21.87 16.87 1.01
CA ILE A 283 23.02 16.83 0.10
C ILE A 283 24.03 17.86 0.61
N TYR A 284 25.23 17.41 0.93
CA TYR A 284 26.30 18.25 1.44
C TYR A 284 27.21 18.77 0.31
N LYS A 285 27.66 20.00 0.45
CA LYS A 285 28.62 20.60 -0.48
C LYS A 285 29.95 19.88 -0.39
N TRP A 286 30.45 19.47 -1.53
CA TRP A 286 31.79 18.88 -1.65
C TRP A 286 32.47 19.40 -2.91
N ASN A 287 33.79 19.42 -2.93
CA ASN A 287 34.58 19.87 -4.08
C ASN A 287 35.28 18.72 -4.82
N GLY A 288 34.92 17.48 -4.55
CA GLY A 288 35.53 16.29 -5.14
C GLY A 288 36.86 15.87 -4.52
N LYS A 289 37.44 16.64 -3.59
CA LYS A 289 38.72 16.34 -2.95
C LYS A 289 38.53 15.82 -1.52
N LEU A 290 39.18 14.72 -1.19
CA LEU A 290 39.11 14.12 0.16
C LEU A 290 39.55 15.09 1.26
N SER A 291 40.55 15.95 0.98
CA SER A 291 41.03 16.98 1.94
C SER A 291 39.94 17.98 2.33
N PHE A 292 38.92 18.20 1.51
CA PHE A 292 37.82 19.07 1.85
C PHE A 292 36.91 18.47 2.93
N LEU A 293 36.86 17.16 3.05
CA LEU A 293 35.96 16.47 4.00
C LEU A 293 36.32 16.76 5.46
N SER A 294 37.53 17.29 5.76
CA SER A 294 37.91 17.75 7.10
C SER A 294 37.12 18.98 7.58
N VAL A 295 36.38 19.65 6.72
CA VAL A 295 35.46 20.74 7.11
C VAL A 295 34.28 20.19 7.93
N TYR A 296 33.93 18.92 7.72
CA TYR A 296 32.90 18.26 8.46
C TYR A 296 33.47 17.55 9.70
N ASP A 297 32.77 17.63 10.81
CA ASP A 297 33.26 17.05 12.07
C ASP A 297 32.87 15.57 12.21
N PHE A 298 33.20 14.75 11.18
CA PHE A 298 32.92 13.32 11.19
C PHE A 298 33.45 12.57 12.41
N PRO A 299 34.62 12.90 13.01
CA PRO A 299 35.08 12.17 14.20
C PRO A 299 34.19 12.33 15.44
N GLN A 300 33.41 13.42 15.54
CA GLN A 300 32.50 13.66 16.63
C GLN A 300 31.07 13.23 16.31
N ASP A 301 30.82 12.76 15.10
CA ASP A 301 29.53 12.22 14.67
C ASP A 301 29.42 10.74 15.07
N PRO A 302 28.25 10.26 15.56
CA PRO A 302 28.03 8.84 15.89
C PRO A 302 28.26 7.89 14.70
N ARG A 303 28.23 8.41 13.46
CA ARG A 303 28.60 7.66 12.26
C ARG A 303 30.06 7.25 12.19
N ALA A 304 30.93 7.86 13.04
CA ALA A 304 32.32 7.46 13.20
C ALA A 304 32.47 6.09 13.88
N ILE A 305 31.53 5.70 14.72
CA ILE A 305 31.65 4.52 15.59
C ILE A 305 31.96 3.24 14.81
N PRO A 306 31.26 2.89 13.71
CA PRO A 306 31.56 1.70 12.92
C PRO A 306 33.03 1.67 12.40
N PHE A 307 33.51 2.78 11.85
CA PHE A 307 34.86 2.88 11.28
C PHE A 307 35.94 2.78 12.36
N ASN A 308 35.69 3.36 13.53
CA ASN A 308 36.60 3.27 14.66
C ASN A 308 36.69 1.86 15.27
N VAL A 309 35.63 1.07 15.17
CA VAL A 309 35.61 -0.34 15.62
C VAL A 309 36.36 -1.23 14.64
N LEU A 310 36.27 -1.00 13.35
CA LEU A 310 37.02 -1.72 12.34
C LEU A 310 38.53 -1.46 12.50
N LYS A 311 39.34 -2.47 12.24
CA LYS A 311 40.82 -2.36 12.35
C LYS A 311 41.38 -1.56 11.17
N THR A 312 40.78 -1.69 10.02
CA THR A 312 41.19 -1.07 8.75
C THR A 312 39.97 -0.54 8.02
N PRO A 313 40.10 0.50 7.20
CA PRO A 313 39.02 0.97 6.36
C PRO A 313 38.40 -0.16 5.53
N PRO A 314 37.07 -0.19 5.37
CA PRO A 314 36.38 -1.24 4.61
C PRO A 314 36.80 -1.15 3.14
N LYS A 315 37.24 -2.28 2.53
CA LYS A 315 37.55 -2.33 1.10
C LYS A 315 36.29 -2.37 0.24
N GLN A 316 35.23 -3.00 0.74
CA GLN A 316 33.91 -3.08 0.11
C GLN A 316 32.87 -2.76 1.19
N GLU A 317 32.03 -1.79 0.93
CA GLU A 317 30.99 -1.32 1.80
C GLU A 317 29.67 -1.24 1.04
N ALA A 318 28.55 -1.58 1.68
CA ALA A 318 27.21 -1.33 1.17
C ALA A 318 26.48 -0.39 2.14
N ILE A 319 25.94 0.70 1.63
CA ILE A 319 25.08 1.63 2.36
C ILE A 319 23.67 1.48 1.80
N ILE A 320 22.74 1.08 2.65
CA ILE A 320 21.33 0.92 2.28
C ILE A 320 20.54 2.11 2.82
N GLY A 321 19.98 2.93 1.91
CA GLY A 321 19.38 4.22 2.22
C GLY A 321 20.42 5.36 2.11
N ALA A 322 21.20 5.37 1.05
CA ALA A 322 22.28 6.35 0.84
C ALA A 322 21.78 7.79 0.67
N ALA A 323 20.53 7.98 0.34
CA ALA A 323 19.81 9.25 0.24
C ALA A 323 20.64 10.39 -0.40
N GLY A 324 20.91 11.48 0.32
CA GLY A 324 21.70 12.61 -0.15
C GLY A 324 23.23 12.43 -0.11
N GLY A 325 23.73 11.28 0.34
CA GLY A 325 25.14 10.88 0.28
C GLY A 325 26.01 11.30 1.45
N HIS A 326 25.44 11.73 2.59
CA HIS A 326 26.23 12.09 3.76
C HIS A 326 27.09 10.93 4.27
N GLU A 327 26.50 9.74 4.37
CA GLU A 327 27.17 8.52 4.80
C GLU A 327 28.22 8.06 3.79
N VAL A 328 28.01 8.32 2.49
CA VAL A 328 29.00 8.06 1.44
C VAL A 328 30.22 8.96 1.63
N LEU A 329 30.00 10.25 1.94
CA LEU A 329 31.10 11.19 2.27
C LEU A 329 31.84 10.76 3.55
N THR A 330 31.11 10.30 4.58
CA THR A 330 31.68 9.73 5.79
C THR A 330 32.60 8.54 5.48
N SER A 331 32.13 7.61 4.66
CA SER A 331 32.89 6.43 4.24
C SER A 331 34.17 6.81 3.48
N LEU A 332 34.07 7.79 2.57
CA LEU A 332 35.24 8.31 1.85
C LEU A 332 36.25 9.00 2.78
N TYR A 333 35.75 9.73 3.79
CA TYR A 333 36.62 10.35 4.82
C TYR A 333 37.40 9.30 5.59
N TYR A 334 36.76 8.20 5.99
CA TYR A 334 37.40 7.09 6.69
C TYR A 334 38.20 6.14 5.77
N GLY A 335 38.29 6.47 4.48
CA GLY A 335 39.16 5.77 3.53
C GLY A 335 38.57 4.48 2.96
N ALA A 336 37.23 4.32 2.90
CA ALA A 336 36.58 3.21 2.24
C ALA A 336 37.11 3.00 0.81
N GLY A 337 37.37 1.75 0.44
CA GLY A 337 37.90 1.39 -0.88
C GLY A 337 36.87 1.52 -1.98
N HIS A 338 35.67 0.98 -1.74
CA HIS A 338 34.51 1.12 -2.64
C HIS A 338 33.21 1.06 -1.85
N VAL A 339 32.26 1.93 -2.21
CA VAL A 339 30.96 2.08 -1.58
C VAL A 339 29.87 1.81 -2.61
N ASP A 340 29.07 0.77 -2.39
CA ASP A 340 27.82 0.54 -3.11
C ASP A 340 26.71 1.32 -2.34
N ALA A 341 26.31 2.47 -2.88
CA ALA A 341 25.31 3.36 -2.32
C ALA A 341 23.94 3.03 -2.90
N VAL A 342 23.05 2.42 -2.12
CA VAL A 342 21.75 1.96 -2.55
C VAL A 342 20.66 2.90 -2.04
N GLU A 343 19.88 3.45 -2.94
CA GLU A 343 18.78 4.37 -2.64
C GLU A 343 17.52 3.91 -3.37
N LEU A 344 16.42 3.85 -2.63
CA LEU A 344 15.14 3.36 -3.14
C LEU A 344 14.49 4.35 -4.11
N ASN A 345 14.54 5.66 -3.82
CA ASN A 345 13.82 6.66 -4.59
C ASN A 345 14.61 7.15 -5.82
N PRO A 346 14.14 6.89 -7.06
CA PRO A 346 14.81 7.32 -8.26
C PRO A 346 14.94 8.85 -8.38
N VAL A 347 14.03 9.63 -7.77
CA VAL A 347 14.11 11.10 -7.74
C VAL A 347 15.33 11.54 -6.91
N THR A 348 15.53 10.96 -5.71
CA THR A 348 16.69 11.25 -4.86
C THR A 348 18.00 10.89 -5.56
N VAL A 349 18.06 9.70 -6.19
CA VAL A 349 19.24 9.32 -6.98
C VAL A 349 19.50 10.31 -8.10
N HIS A 350 18.48 10.75 -8.84
CA HIS A 350 18.63 11.75 -9.89
C HIS A 350 19.15 13.11 -9.37
N LEU A 351 18.73 13.51 -8.16
CA LEU A 351 19.24 14.74 -7.55
C LEU A 351 20.76 14.68 -7.28
N VAL A 352 21.25 13.58 -6.71
CA VAL A 352 22.67 13.37 -6.42
C VAL A 352 23.47 13.14 -7.69
N THR A 353 22.98 12.30 -8.62
CA THR A 353 23.76 11.92 -9.81
C THR A 353 23.79 12.99 -10.90
N THR A 354 22.80 13.89 -10.93
CA THR A 354 22.57 14.81 -12.06
C THR A 354 22.29 16.24 -11.61
N THR A 355 21.18 16.48 -10.90
CA THR A 355 20.69 17.85 -10.65
C THR A 355 21.65 18.67 -9.78
N PHE A 356 22.16 18.07 -8.72
CA PHE A 356 23.07 18.73 -7.77
C PHE A 356 24.48 18.14 -7.79
N ALA A 357 24.85 17.40 -8.85
CA ALA A 357 26.18 16.80 -8.98
C ALA A 357 27.34 17.82 -8.86
N ASN A 358 27.17 19.03 -9.38
CA ASN A 358 28.18 20.11 -9.19
C ASN A 358 28.26 20.59 -7.73
N PHE A 359 27.17 20.51 -6.98
CA PHE A 359 27.16 20.95 -5.57
C PHE A 359 27.79 19.89 -4.67
N ASP A 360 27.55 18.63 -4.93
CA ASP A 360 28.12 17.50 -4.18
C ASP A 360 29.48 17.02 -4.71
N GLY A 361 30.12 17.80 -5.59
CA GLY A 361 31.45 17.49 -6.11
C GLY A 361 31.52 16.23 -6.95
N HIS A 362 30.41 15.91 -7.66
CA HIS A 362 30.28 14.72 -8.50
C HIS A 362 30.44 13.40 -7.71
N LEU A 363 29.84 13.35 -6.54
CA LEU A 363 29.94 12.22 -5.60
C LEU A 363 29.63 10.87 -6.28
N ALA A 364 28.58 10.82 -7.07
CA ALA A 364 28.18 9.59 -7.75
C ALA A 364 29.11 9.18 -8.91
N GLN A 365 29.94 10.08 -9.42
CA GLN A 365 30.96 9.80 -10.43
C GLN A 365 32.33 9.48 -9.82
N ASN A 366 32.46 9.50 -8.49
CA ASN A 366 33.71 9.13 -7.83
C ASN A 366 34.02 7.63 -8.10
N PRO A 367 35.25 7.27 -8.54
CA PRO A 367 35.59 5.85 -8.85
C PRO A 367 35.40 4.88 -7.69
N ARG A 368 35.34 5.38 -6.47
CA ARG A 368 35.07 4.56 -5.26
C ARG A 368 33.60 4.44 -4.91
N VAL A 369 32.69 5.02 -5.69
CA VAL A 369 31.25 5.06 -5.38
C VAL A 369 30.44 4.52 -6.55
N SER A 370 29.46 3.68 -6.25
CA SER A 370 28.45 3.25 -7.21
C SER A 370 27.08 3.53 -6.61
N TYR A 371 26.30 4.45 -7.19
CA TYR A 371 24.93 4.70 -6.81
C TYR A 371 23.98 3.76 -7.55
N TYR A 372 23.10 3.08 -6.79
CA TYR A 372 22.09 2.18 -7.33
C TYR A 372 20.68 2.64 -6.94
N THR A 373 19.82 2.75 -7.92
CA THR A 373 18.37 2.86 -7.67
C THR A 373 17.82 1.46 -7.44
N ALA A 374 17.65 1.07 -6.19
CA ALA A 374 17.17 -0.26 -5.83
C ALA A 374 16.56 -0.29 -4.43
N ASP A 375 15.65 -1.24 -4.21
CA ASP A 375 15.28 -1.66 -2.87
C ASP A 375 16.44 -2.42 -2.22
N GLY A 376 16.77 -2.06 -0.98
CA GLY A 376 17.95 -2.60 -0.28
C GLY A 376 17.89 -4.11 -0.09
N ARG A 377 16.73 -4.66 0.25
CA ARG A 377 16.52 -6.10 0.44
C ARG A 377 16.74 -6.88 -0.86
N SER A 378 16.18 -6.35 -1.97
CA SER A 378 16.36 -6.94 -3.30
C SER A 378 17.79 -6.81 -3.80
N PHE A 379 18.47 -5.70 -3.48
CA PHE A 379 19.87 -5.51 -3.82
C PHE A 379 20.74 -6.54 -3.11
N MET A 380 20.59 -6.71 -1.82
CA MET A 380 21.35 -7.70 -1.04
C MET A 380 21.05 -9.13 -1.48
N ALA A 381 19.81 -9.47 -1.81
CA ALA A 381 19.46 -10.79 -2.30
C ALA A 381 20.08 -11.13 -3.67
N ARG A 382 20.44 -10.13 -4.48
CA ARG A 382 21.03 -10.35 -5.83
C ARG A 382 22.54 -10.20 -5.89
N THR A 383 23.13 -9.47 -4.97
CA THR A 383 24.58 -9.23 -5.00
C THR A 383 25.34 -10.51 -4.67
N GLN A 384 26.47 -10.72 -5.36
CA GLN A 384 27.42 -11.80 -5.06
C GLN A 384 28.63 -11.28 -4.25
N LYS A 385 28.66 -9.97 -3.98
CA LYS A 385 29.77 -9.35 -3.26
C LYS A 385 29.74 -9.72 -1.79
N LYS A 386 30.94 -9.70 -1.16
CA LYS A 386 31.12 -9.77 0.30
C LYS A 386 31.62 -8.42 0.79
N TYR A 387 31.01 -7.94 1.84
CA TYR A 387 31.26 -6.60 2.40
C TYR A 387 31.97 -6.69 3.76
N GLN A 388 32.90 -5.76 4.02
CA GLN A 388 33.43 -5.55 5.36
C GLN A 388 32.49 -4.71 6.23
N LEU A 389 31.67 -3.86 5.58
CA LEU A 389 30.66 -3.07 6.24
C LEU A 389 29.36 -3.09 5.43
N VAL A 390 28.27 -3.48 6.06
CA VAL A 390 26.90 -3.26 5.59
C VAL A 390 26.27 -2.27 6.55
N TRP A 391 25.85 -1.12 6.04
CA TRP A 391 25.42 -0.03 6.87
C TRP A 391 24.01 0.44 6.50
N TYR A 392 23.15 0.49 7.51
CA TYR A 392 21.78 1.00 7.47
C TYR A 392 21.69 2.32 8.24
N PRO A 393 21.96 3.46 7.62
CA PRO A 393 21.91 4.77 8.26
C PRO A 393 20.49 5.35 8.23
N ALA A 394 19.57 4.85 9.05
CA ALA A 394 18.16 5.23 9.06
C ALA A 394 17.55 5.19 7.64
N PRO A 395 17.55 4.01 6.96
CA PRO A 395 17.09 3.90 5.57
C PRO A 395 15.59 4.18 5.40
N ASP A 396 14.86 4.22 6.46
CA ASP A 396 13.46 4.62 6.52
C ASP A 396 13.36 6.13 6.33
N SER A 397 12.62 6.53 5.31
CA SER A 397 12.20 7.92 5.22
C SER A 397 11.39 8.30 6.47
N TYR A 398 11.45 9.56 6.90
CA TYR A 398 10.62 10.05 8.02
C TYR A 398 9.12 9.84 7.82
N ALA A 399 8.67 9.64 6.58
CA ALA A 399 7.34 9.17 6.29
C ALA A 399 7.08 7.77 6.88
N ALA A 400 8.10 6.94 7.03
CA ALA A 400 8.03 5.61 7.64
C ALA A 400 8.14 5.64 9.18
N THR A 401 8.76 6.67 9.76
CA THR A 401 8.90 6.77 11.23
C THR A 401 7.57 6.98 11.94
N ASN A 402 6.55 7.48 11.25
CA ASN A 402 5.25 7.76 11.80
C ASN A 402 4.22 6.64 11.62
N GLY A 403 4.67 5.41 11.50
CA GLY A 403 3.80 4.25 11.54
C GLY A 403 3.76 3.41 10.27
N ALA A 404 3.95 2.17 10.42
CA ALA A 404 4.04 1.07 9.47
C ALA A 404 2.74 0.81 8.66
N LEU A 405 2.07 1.79 8.07
CA LEU A 405 0.68 1.58 7.73
C LEU A 405 0.21 2.00 6.33
N SER A 406 1.07 2.33 5.41
CA SER A 406 0.62 2.37 4.02
C SER A 406 0.86 1.03 3.36
N SER A 407 -0.11 0.57 2.57
CA SER A 407 0.07 -0.51 1.63
C SER A 407 1.42 -0.40 0.90
N ALA A 408 2.00 -1.45 0.46
CA ALA A 408 3.15 -1.64 -0.40
C ALA A 408 4.40 -0.74 -0.19
N TYR A 409 4.27 0.55 0.07
CA TYR A 409 5.40 1.49 0.09
C TYR A 409 6.19 1.50 1.41
N VAL A 410 5.51 1.35 2.54
CA VAL A 410 6.16 1.33 3.87
C VAL A 410 6.61 -0.07 4.25
N LEU A 411 5.95 -1.08 3.75
CA LEU A 411 6.32 -2.48 4.01
C LEU A 411 7.64 -2.87 3.35
N SER A 412 8.05 -2.21 2.27
CA SER A 412 9.37 -2.40 1.67
C SER A 412 10.50 -2.03 2.63
N GLU A 413 10.41 -0.90 3.28
CA GLU A 413 11.40 -0.47 4.27
C GLU A 413 11.40 -1.39 5.49
N SER A 414 10.25 -1.93 5.87
CA SER A 414 10.13 -2.88 6.98
C SER A 414 10.79 -4.23 6.70
N TYR A 415 10.87 -4.70 5.46
CA TYR A 415 11.59 -5.92 5.09
C TYR A 415 13.11 -5.84 5.33
N LEU A 416 13.67 -4.68 5.43
CA LEU A 416 15.07 -4.48 5.85
C LEU A 416 15.31 -4.89 7.29
N TYR A 417 14.32 -4.72 8.17
CA TYR A 417 14.44 -4.95 9.60
C TYR A 417 13.90 -6.32 10.04
N THR A 418 13.70 -7.25 9.09
CA THR A 418 13.27 -8.61 9.44
C THR A 418 14.45 -9.52 9.77
N THR A 419 14.18 -10.57 10.51
CA THR A 419 15.14 -11.64 10.81
C THR A 419 15.71 -12.22 9.51
N ASN A 420 14.85 -12.45 8.50
CA ASN A 420 15.26 -12.96 7.18
C ASN A 420 16.17 -11.96 6.45
N GLY A 421 15.87 -10.66 6.54
CA GLY A 421 16.70 -9.58 6.03
C GLY A 421 18.09 -9.62 6.63
N LEU A 422 18.17 -9.56 7.94
CA LEU A 422 19.45 -9.58 8.68
C LEU A 422 20.25 -10.86 8.45
N VAL A 423 19.61 -12.02 8.33
CA VAL A 423 20.30 -13.28 7.96
C VAL A 423 20.97 -13.12 6.59
N SER A 424 20.25 -12.60 5.61
CA SER A 424 20.81 -12.34 4.27
C SER A 424 21.99 -11.38 4.34
N ASP A 425 21.87 -10.26 5.06
CA ASP A 425 22.92 -9.26 5.16
C ASP A 425 24.17 -9.80 5.88
N LEU A 426 23.96 -10.50 6.99
CA LEU A 426 25.05 -11.18 7.72
C LEU A 426 25.74 -12.22 6.85
N GLN A 427 25.04 -12.96 6.00
CA GLN A 427 25.64 -13.88 5.05
C GLN A 427 26.53 -13.18 4.01
N HIS A 428 26.21 -11.92 3.63
CA HIS A 428 27.02 -11.12 2.73
C HIS A 428 28.22 -10.42 3.40
N LEU A 429 28.36 -10.50 4.71
CA LEU A 429 29.55 -10.03 5.38
C LEU A 429 30.75 -10.97 5.14
N THR A 430 31.94 -10.40 5.12
CA THR A 430 33.20 -11.15 5.33
C THR A 430 33.23 -11.74 6.74
N ASN A 431 34.21 -12.62 7.04
CA ASN A 431 34.29 -13.24 8.35
C ASN A 431 34.42 -12.23 9.51
N ASN A 432 35.16 -11.12 9.27
CA ASN A 432 35.36 -10.03 10.22
C ASN A 432 34.57 -8.78 9.82
N GLY A 433 33.52 -8.96 9.02
CA GLY A 433 32.66 -7.86 8.59
C GLY A 433 31.70 -7.41 9.67
N LEU A 434 31.26 -6.18 9.56
CA LEU A 434 30.36 -5.52 10.47
C LEU A 434 29.06 -5.15 9.79
N PHE A 435 27.93 -5.50 10.38
CA PHE A 435 26.64 -4.93 10.06
C PHE A 435 26.33 -3.82 11.06
N VAL A 436 25.84 -2.70 10.57
CA VAL A 436 25.49 -1.53 11.40
C VAL A 436 24.13 -1.02 11.05
N ALA A 437 23.27 -0.84 12.03
CA ALA A 437 22.02 -0.10 11.91
C ALA A 437 22.07 1.15 12.78
N GLN A 438 21.63 2.26 12.21
CA GLN A 438 21.46 3.54 12.93
C GLN A 438 20.07 4.06 12.63
N PHE A 439 19.35 4.49 13.67
CA PHE A 439 18.03 5.14 13.53
C PHE A 439 17.68 5.94 14.79
N GLY A 440 16.80 6.93 14.61
CA GLY A 440 16.30 7.72 15.73
C GLY A 440 15.46 6.89 16.69
N GLU A 441 15.68 7.03 18.00
CA GLU A 441 14.82 6.53 19.05
C GLU A 441 13.89 7.64 19.53
N VAL A 442 12.66 7.30 19.91
CA VAL A 442 11.63 8.30 20.25
C VAL A 442 11.25 8.30 21.72
N ASP A 443 11.68 7.29 22.47
CA ASP A 443 11.27 7.13 23.86
C ASP A 443 12.47 6.70 24.71
N ASP A 444 12.89 7.61 25.55
CA ASP A 444 14.01 7.44 26.47
C ASP A 444 13.74 6.42 27.57
N THR A 445 12.47 6.00 27.75
CA THR A 445 12.05 5.09 28.82
C THR A 445 12.14 3.64 28.41
N TYR A 446 11.78 3.31 27.18
CA TYR A 446 11.62 1.94 26.73
C TYR A 446 12.56 1.55 25.59
N ASP A 447 13.22 2.51 24.93
CA ASP A 447 14.12 2.27 23.78
C ASP A 447 13.52 1.27 22.78
N LEU A 448 12.28 1.52 22.35
CA LEU A 448 11.42 0.55 21.66
C LEU A 448 12.04 0.02 20.38
N ARG A 449 12.53 0.91 19.55
CA ARG A 449 13.10 0.61 18.24
C ARG A 449 14.38 -0.17 18.38
N THR A 450 15.26 0.30 19.27
CA THR A 450 16.54 -0.32 19.60
C THR A 450 16.33 -1.70 20.17
N THR A 451 15.43 -1.86 21.14
CA THR A 451 15.11 -3.14 21.76
C THR A 451 14.59 -4.15 20.76
N ARG A 452 13.65 -3.73 19.88
CA ARG A 452 13.09 -4.62 18.84
C ARG A 452 14.13 -5.01 17.81
N PHE A 453 14.96 -4.06 17.37
CA PHE A 453 16.02 -4.36 16.40
C PHE A 453 17.04 -5.35 16.96
N VAL A 454 17.46 -5.15 18.21
CA VAL A 454 18.39 -6.07 18.91
C VAL A 454 17.75 -7.45 19.09
N ALA A 455 16.45 -7.53 19.38
CA ALA A 455 15.72 -8.80 19.41
C ALA A 455 15.74 -9.51 18.06
N THR A 456 15.52 -8.78 16.99
CA THR A 456 15.55 -9.29 15.60
C THR A 456 16.96 -9.73 15.20
N ALA A 457 17.99 -8.94 15.53
CA ALA A 457 19.39 -9.31 15.30
C ALA A 457 19.81 -10.56 16.07
N ARG A 458 19.39 -10.67 17.34
CA ARG A 458 19.62 -11.86 18.16
C ARG A 458 19.00 -13.10 17.54
N GLN A 459 17.78 -13.01 17.02
CA GLN A 459 17.12 -14.12 16.34
C GLN A 459 17.82 -14.47 15.02
N ALA A 460 18.26 -13.47 14.24
CA ALA A 460 19.01 -13.69 13.01
C ALA A 460 20.34 -14.43 13.26
N LEU A 461 21.09 -14.03 14.27
CA LEU A 461 22.31 -14.73 14.71
C LEU A 461 22.01 -16.17 15.10
N SER A 462 20.94 -16.41 15.85
CA SER A 462 20.52 -17.77 16.23
C SER A 462 20.16 -18.63 15.02
N GLN A 463 19.53 -18.09 14.00
CA GLN A 463 19.24 -18.81 12.74
C GLN A 463 20.52 -19.16 11.95
N LEU A 464 21.58 -18.39 12.12
CA LEU A 464 22.91 -18.71 11.58
C LEU A 464 23.70 -19.73 12.41
N GLY A 465 23.08 -20.30 13.45
CA GLY A 465 23.71 -21.30 14.34
C GLY A 465 24.56 -20.73 15.46
N ILE A 466 24.51 -19.41 15.69
CA ILE A 466 25.28 -18.74 16.74
C ILE A 466 24.47 -18.81 18.05
N SER A 467 24.93 -19.66 18.98
CA SER A 467 24.22 -19.88 20.25
C SER A 467 24.47 -18.76 21.29
N ASN A 468 25.67 -18.21 21.33
CA ASN A 468 26.02 -17.13 22.27
C ASN A 468 25.96 -15.76 21.59
N THR A 469 24.74 -15.29 21.29
CA THR A 469 24.49 -14.05 20.57
C THR A 469 24.96 -12.79 21.32
N SER A 470 25.19 -12.88 22.65
CA SER A 470 25.63 -11.77 23.49
C SER A 470 27.03 -11.23 23.12
N ASP A 471 27.90 -12.06 22.56
CA ASP A 471 29.24 -11.64 22.17
C ASP A 471 29.30 -11.02 20.76
N HIS A 472 28.17 -10.95 20.07
CA HIS A 472 28.05 -10.55 18.67
C HIS A 472 27.33 -9.21 18.43
N ILE A 473 26.91 -8.53 19.51
CA ILE A 473 26.16 -7.29 19.44
C ILE A 473 26.80 -6.23 20.34
N MET A 474 26.92 -5.00 19.84
CA MET A 474 27.24 -3.81 20.63
C MET A 474 26.25 -2.71 20.30
N VAL A 475 25.85 -1.91 21.29
CA VAL A 475 24.86 -0.85 21.15
C VAL A 475 25.33 0.42 21.86
N ALA A 476 25.31 1.54 21.15
CA ALA A 476 25.49 2.88 21.68
C ALA A 476 24.26 3.74 21.37
N VAL A 477 23.97 4.70 22.23
CA VAL A 477 22.94 5.72 22.01
C VAL A 477 23.57 7.09 22.21
N THR A 478 23.33 7.97 21.24
CA THR A 478 23.78 9.37 21.27
C THR A 478 22.56 10.25 21.50
N GLU A 479 22.57 11.03 22.58
CA GLU A 479 21.45 11.91 22.97
C GLU A 479 21.33 13.16 22.10
N THR A 480 22.36 13.49 21.35
CA THR A 480 22.37 14.66 20.45
C THR A 480 21.63 14.38 19.13
N HIS A 481 20.86 15.20 18.82
CA HIS A 481 20.09 15.76 17.69
C HIS A 481 20.41 15.20 16.30
N PHE A 482 19.97 13.96 16.06
CA PHE A 482 19.83 13.48 14.69
C PHE A 482 18.52 14.04 14.13
N ILE A 483 18.62 14.94 13.14
CA ILE A 483 17.46 15.58 12.46
C ILE A 483 16.31 15.92 13.45
N GLY A 484 16.53 16.87 14.33
CA GLY A 484 15.58 17.24 15.38
C GLY A 484 16.10 16.97 16.78
N THR A 485 15.29 16.44 17.67
CA THR A 485 15.59 16.26 19.11
C THR A 485 15.49 14.81 19.53
N VAL A 486 15.81 13.85 18.65
CA VAL A 486 15.66 12.42 18.92
C VAL A 486 17.02 11.75 19.12
N PRO A 487 17.20 10.93 20.17
CA PRO A 487 18.39 10.13 20.36
C PRO A 487 18.68 9.23 19.15
N LEU A 488 19.95 9.02 18.80
CA LEU A 488 20.36 8.12 17.73
C LEU A 488 20.94 6.84 18.29
N SER A 489 20.33 5.71 17.97
CA SER A 489 20.88 4.38 18.27
C SER A 489 21.86 3.95 17.18
N THR A 490 23.01 3.41 17.62
CA THR A 490 24.02 2.77 16.76
C THR A 490 24.20 1.34 17.22
N ILE A 491 23.75 0.39 16.40
CA ILE A 491 23.74 -1.05 16.70
C ILE A 491 24.72 -1.74 15.77
N LEU A 492 25.72 -2.41 16.34
CA LEU A 492 26.75 -3.13 15.62
C LEU A 492 26.51 -4.64 15.81
N VAL A 493 26.48 -5.39 14.70
CA VAL A 493 26.31 -6.85 14.70
C VAL A 493 27.43 -7.49 13.87
N SER A 494 28.03 -8.54 14.39
CA SER A 494 29.10 -9.29 13.70
C SER A 494 28.84 -10.80 13.74
N LYS A 495 29.25 -11.52 12.70
CA LYS A 495 29.23 -13.01 12.69
C LYS A 495 30.27 -13.62 13.61
N ALA A 496 31.41 -12.98 13.78
CA ALA A 496 32.43 -13.37 14.73
C ALA A 496 32.17 -12.70 16.08
N PRO A 497 32.46 -13.33 17.20
CA PRO A 497 32.38 -12.69 18.51
C PRO A 497 33.35 -11.49 18.57
N PHE A 498 32.88 -10.38 19.12
CA PHE A 498 33.72 -9.19 19.28
C PHE A 498 34.93 -9.46 20.16
N THR A 499 36.10 -9.12 19.68
CA THR A 499 37.37 -9.24 20.43
C THR A 499 37.47 -8.17 21.51
N ARG A 500 38.30 -8.41 22.51
CA ARG A 500 38.60 -7.41 23.57
C ARG A 500 39.09 -6.08 22.98
N GLN A 501 39.84 -6.12 21.87
CA GLN A 501 40.34 -4.92 21.18
C GLN A 501 39.23 -4.14 20.48
N GLU A 502 38.27 -4.82 19.84
CA GLU A 502 37.12 -4.17 19.22
C GLU A 502 36.20 -3.54 20.26
N ILE A 503 35.94 -4.22 21.36
CA ILE A 503 35.21 -3.67 22.50
C ILE A 503 35.92 -2.43 23.07
N ALA A 504 37.25 -2.47 23.18
CA ALA A 504 38.04 -1.31 23.66
C ALA A 504 37.95 -0.13 22.68
N ARG A 505 38.07 -0.38 21.36
CA ARG A 505 37.88 0.66 20.32
C ARG A 505 36.46 1.22 20.32
N PHE A 506 35.45 0.38 20.47
CA PHE A 506 34.05 0.81 20.59
C PHE A 506 33.87 1.76 21.79
N LYS A 507 34.36 1.39 22.98
CA LYS A 507 34.30 2.23 24.17
C LYS A 507 35.03 3.55 23.99
N ALA A 508 36.21 3.54 23.34
CA ALA A 508 36.96 4.75 23.04
C ALA A 508 36.20 5.66 22.07
N SER A 509 35.57 5.09 21.05
CA SER A 509 34.76 5.82 20.09
C SER A 509 33.50 6.42 20.73
N VAL A 510 32.79 5.64 21.57
CA VAL A 510 31.63 6.15 22.33
C VAL A 510 32.01 7.33 23.21
N LYS A 511 33.20 7.27 23.85
CA LYS A 511 33.71 8.37 24.68
C LYS A 511 34.11 9.61 23.85
N ALA A 512 34.54 9.41 22.62
CA ALA A 512 34.97 10.50 21.71
C ALA A 512 33.80 11.25 21.08
N VAL A 513 32.68 10.57 20.87
CA VAL A 513 31.45 11.18 20.33
C VAL A 513 30.69 11.82 21.50
N PRO A 514 30.41 13.14 21.46
CA PRO A 514 29.70 13.84 22.53
C PRO A 514 28.33 13.20 22.83
N GLU A 515 27.92 13.26 24.09
CA GLU A 515 26.61 12.79 24.60
C GLU A 515 26.24 11.37 24.19
N THR A 516 27.27 10.51 23.97
CA THR A 516 27.07 9.12 23.57
C THR A 516 27.33 8.19 24.75
N THR A 517 26.43 7.22 24.96
CA THR A 517 26.51 6.23 26.02
C THR A 517 26.56 4.80 25.48
N THR A 518 27.23 3.90 26.22
CA THR A 518 27.19 2.48 25.89
C THR A 518 25.94 1.84 26.49
N PHE A 519 25.03 1.39 25.64
CA PHE A 519 23.82 0.67 26.05
C PHE A 519 24.10 -0.81 26.31
N TYR A 520 24.89 -1.43 25.42
CA TYR A 520 25.32 -2.80 25.56
C TYR A 520 26.68 -3.05 24.89
N ALA A 521 27.52 -3.80 25.54
CA ALA A 521 28.71 -4.40 24.93
C ALA A 521 29.14 -5.64 25.74
N PRO A 522 29.75 -6.67 25.09
CA PRO A 522 30.18 -7.88 25.75
C PRO A 522 31.19 -7.58 26.89
N GLY A 523 30.95 -8.16 28.07
CA GLY A 523 31.84 -7.99 29.22
C GLY A 523 31.83 -6.60 29.88
N VAL A 524 30.97 -5.69 29.40
CA VAL A 524 30.78 -4.37 30.01
C VAL A 524 29.52 -4.36 30.84
N THR A 525 29.52 -3.64 31.95
CA THR A 525 28.33 -3.46 32.80
C THR A 525 27.71 -2.08 32.44
N PRO A 526 26.79 -2.02 31.50
CA PRO A 526 26.14 -0.78 31.13
C PRO A 526 25.06 -0.38 32.14
N PRO A 527 24.50 0.84 32.04
CA PRO A 527 23.37 1.24 32.86
C PRO A 527 22.16 0.30 32.61
N LYS A 528 21.23 0.25 33.57
CA LYS A 528 20.02 -0.56 33.45
C LYS A 528 19.13 0.00 32.34
N ASN A 529 18.99 -0.75 31.26
CA ASN A 529 18.11 -0.42 30.11
C ASN A 529 17.46 -1.70 29.54
N PRO A 530 16.42 -1.57 28.72
CA PRO A 530 15.71 -2.72 28.14
C PRO A 530 16.60 -3.61 27.27
N VAL A 531 17.52 -3.04 26.48
CA VAL A 531 18.45 -3.77 25.63
C VAL A 531 19.36 -4.70 26.45
N ASN A 532 19.92 -4.17 27.55
CA ASN A 532 20.76 -4.96 28.45
C ASN A 532 19.98 -6.09 29.12
N THR A 533 18.72 -5.82 29.49
CA THR A 533 17.82 -6.84 30.04
C THR A 533 17.57 -7.94 29.02
N LEU A 534 17.23 -7.57 27.80
CA LEU A 534 17.03 -8.49 26.67
C LEU A 534 18.26 -9.36 26.44
N MET A 535 19.45 -8.76 26.35
CA MET A 535 20.69 -9.46 26.01
C MET A 535 21.14 -10.45 27.11
N ARG A 536 20.76 -10.20 28.36
CA ARG A 536 21.04 -11.10 29.52
C ARG A 536 19.98 -12.18 29.70
N THR A 537 18.82 -12.03 29.08
CA THR A 537 17.73 -13.00 29.18
C THR A 537 18.11 -14.28 28.41
N SER A 538 17.96 -15.43 29.05
CA SER A 538 18.18 -16.73 28.40
C SER A 538 17.17 -16.96 27.26
N ASN A 539 17.50 -17.84 26.32
CA ASN A 539 16.59 -18.16 25.22
C ASN A 539 15.22 -18.68 25.69
N ALA A 540 15.20 -19.43 26.80
CA ALA A 540 13.96 -19.90 27.43
C ALA A 540 13.13 -18.76 28.06
N GLY A 541 13.79 -17.68 28.51
CA GLY A 541 13.13 -16.52 29.13
C GLY A 541 12.63 -15.47 28.14
N LEU A 542 13.01 -15.55 26.86
CA LEU A 542 12.64 -14.53 25.86
C LEU A 542 11.13 -14.40 25.68
N GLY A 543 10.40 -15.50 25.65
CA GLY A 543 8.94 -15.47 25.54
C GLY A 543 8.30 -14.69 26.68
N HIS A 544 8.81 -14.88 27.93
CA HIS A 544 8.32 -14.12 29.07
C HIS A 544 8.69 -12.65 28.96
N PHE A 545 9.92 -12.32 28.55
CA PHE A 545 10.36 -10.94 28.34
C PHE A 545 9.43 -10.21 27.35
N TYR A 546 9.18 -10.81 26.16
CA TYR A 546 8.29 -10.21 25.15
C TYR A 546 6.84 -10.08 25.63
N ALA A 547 6.33 -11.05 26.41
CA ALA A 547 4.97 -11.01 26.92
C ALA A 547 4.76 -9.92 27.99
N THR A 548 5.77 -9.68 28.82
CA THR A 548 5.72 -8.71 29.95
C THR A 548 6.15 -7.31 29.56
N PHE A 549 6.80 -7.13 28.41
CA PHE A 549 7.19 -5.82 27.93
C PHE A 549 5.95 -4.99 27.56
N PRO A 550 5.87 -3.68 27.90
CA PRO A 550 4.67 -2.88 27.69
C PRO A 550 4.25 -2.77 26.23
N PHE A 551 5.19 -2.84 25.31
CA PHE A 551 5.01 -2.73 23.87
C PHE A 551 5.40 -4.03 23.16
N ASN A 552 5.05 -4.15 21.89
CA ASN A 552 5.47 -5.26 21.05
C ASN A 552 6.91 -5.03 20.58
N VAL A 553 7.86 -5.74 21.18
CA VAL A 553 9.28 -5.75 20.80
C VAL A 553 9.73 -7.14 20.31
N THR A 554 8.78 -7.98 19.88
CA THR A 554 9.09 -9.27 19.27
C THR A 554 9.89 -9.08 17.97
N PRO A 555 10.79 -10.02 17.64
CA PRO A 555 11.48 -10.02 16.37
C PRO A 555 10.51 -10.02 15.19
N THR A 556 10.83 -9.27 14.15
CA THR A 556 10.06 -9.23 12.89
C THR A 556 10.58 -10.25 11.90
N THR A 557 9.68 -10.76 11.04
CA THR A 557 9.99 -11.74 9.98
C THR A 557 9.41 -11.27 8.66
N ASP A 558 9.78 -11.91 7.54
CA ASP A 558 9.18 -11.59 6.23
C ASP A 558 7.67 -11.88 6.18
N ASN A 559 7.15 -12.74 7.05
CA ASN A 559 5.71 -12.99 7.20
C ASN A 559 5.01 -11.92 8.07
N ASP A 560 5.75 -11.28 8.97
CA ASP A 560 5.29 -10.20 9.86
C ASP A 560 6.32 -9.05 9.83
N PRO A 561 6.42 -8.28 8.72
CA PRO A 561 7.46 -7.27 8.53
C PRO A 561 7.09 -5.92 9.15
N PHE A 562 6.25 -5.87 10.17
CA PHE A 562 5.73 -4.63 10.75
C PHE A 562 6.63 -4.10 11.87
N PHE A 563 7.89 -3.76 11.53
CA PHE A 563 8.88 -3.30 12.51
C PHE A 563 8.41 -2.09 13.33
N TRP A 564 7.67 -1.18 12.72
CA TRP A 564 7.19 0.06 13.36
C TRP A 564 5.89 -0.11 14.15
N HIS A 565 5.33 -1.30 14.20
CA HIS A 565 4.12 -1.63 14.95
C HIS A 565 4.47 -2.03 16.38
N PHE A 566 4.54 -1.07 17.31
CA PHE A 566 4.87 -1.31 18.73
C PHE A 566 3.63 -1.43 19.60
N ALA A 567 2.54 -0.72 19.28
CA ALA A 567 1.34 -0.76 20.10
C ALA A 567 0.58 -2.09 19.93
N ARG A 568 0.12 -2.66 21.04
CA ARG A 568 -0.73 -3.85 21.00
C ARG A 568 -2.18 -3.43 20.77
N TYR A 569 -2.87 -4.01 19.81
CA TYR A 569 -4.26 -3.67 19.50
C TYR A 569 -5.21 -3.74 20.71
N GLY A 570 -5.01 -4.70 21.63
CA GLY A 570 -5.78 -4.77 22.88
C GLY A 570 -5.64 -3.51 23.74
N THR A 571 -4.41 -3.00 23.90
CA THR A 571 -4.12 -1.76 24.63
C THR A 571 -4.67 -0.54 23.87
N VAL A 572 -4.53 -0.52 22.55
CA VAL A 572 -5.08 0.57 21.72
C VAL A 572 -6.60 0.65 21.85
N LEU A 573 -7.30 -0.49 21.82
CA LEU A 573 -8.76 -0.57 21.98
C LEU A 573 -9.22 -0.13 23.37
N SER A 574 -8.53 -0.58 24.44
CA SER A 574 -8.88 -0.19 25.81
C SER A 574 -8.67 1.31 26.06
N ASN A 575 -7.68 1.92 25.39
CA ASN A 575 -7.34 3.33 25.55
C ASN A 575 -7.89 4.20 24.42
N PHE A 576 -8.77 3.68 23.55
CA PHE A 576 -9.20 4.36 22.32
C PHE A 576 -9.91 5.69 22.60
N THR A 577 -10.64 5.78 23.70
CA THR A 577 -11.37 6.98 24.12
C THR A 577 -10.53 7.98 24.94
N HIS A 578 -9.30 7.61 25.32
CA HIS A 578 -8.40 8.49 26.03
C HIS A 578 -7.60 9.38 25.07
N ARG A 579 -7.22 10.57 25.53
CA ARG A 579 -6.29 11.45 24.80
C ARG A 579 -4.97 10.74 24.59
N LEU A 580 -4.28 11.05 23.49
CA LEU A 580 -2.95 10.54 23.22
C LEU A 580 -1.95 11.05 24.25
N SER A 581 -1.21 10.13 24.88
CA SER A 581 0.01 10.48 25.59
C SER A 581 1.11 10.89 24.59
N SER A 582 2.20 11.50 25.06
CA SER A 582 3.35 11.81 24.19
C SER A 582 3.89 10.53 23.52
N LEU A 583 3.98 9.43 24.26
CA LEU A 583 4.43 8.14 23.79
C LEU A 583 3.46 7.52 22.75
N ASP A 584 2.15 7.64 22.95
CA ASP A 584 1.14 7.13 22.02
C ASP A 584 1.07 7.94 20.71
N ARG A 585 1.49 9.21 20.72
CA ARG A 585 1.51 10.04 19.50
C ARG A 585 2.36 9.44 18.39
N GLU A 586 3.42 8.73 18.75
CA GLU A 586 4.32 8.14 17.78
C GLU A 586 4.11 6.64 17.59
N ASN A 587 3.65 5.95 18.63
CA ASN A 587 3.60 4.49 18.63
C ASN A 587 2.20 3.88 18.47
N ALA A 588 1.11 4.66 18.57
CA ALA A 588 -0.25 4.13 18.53
C ALA A 588 -1.22 4.88 17.59
N VAL A 589 -0.81 5.99 16.99
CA VAL A 589 -1.71 6.78 16.12
C VAL A 589 -2.14 5.99 14.90
N GLY A 590 -1.22 5.25 14.30
CA GLY A 590 -1.51 4.47 13.11
C GLY A 590 -2.59 3.42 13.35
N GLU A 591 -2.47 2.65 14.43
CA GLU A 591 -3.44 1.63 14.83
C GLU A 591 -4.80 2.25 15.19
N ARG A 592 -4.79 3.39 15.88
CA ARG A 592 -6.03 4.14 16.14
C ARG A 592 -6.71 4.61 14.85
N VAL A 593 -5.93 5.12 13.89
CA VAL A 593 -6.45 5.52 12.58
C VAL A 593 -7.04 4.30 11.86
N LEU A 594 -6.37 3.15 11.83
CA LEU A 594 -6.92 1.94 11.19
C LEU A 594 -8.23 1.48 11.82
N ILE A 595 -8.31 1.48 13.16
CA ILE A 595 -9.55 1.13 13.88
C ILE A 595 -10.65 2.15 13.52
N LEU A 596 -10.33 3.45 13.52
CA LEU A 596 -11.27 4.50 13.13
C LEU A 596 -11.72 4.32 11.67
N LEU A 597 -10.80 4.07 10.75
CA LEU A 597 -11.11 3.86 9.34
C LEU A 597 -11.98 2.62 9.14
N LEU A 598 -11.68 1.54 9.86
CA LEU A 598 -12.52 0.33 9.85
C LEU A 598 -13.95 0.66 10.35
N ALA A 599 -14.08 1.32 11.49
CA ALA A 599 -15.38 1.69 12.05
C ALA A 599 -16.16 2.63 11.12
N VAL A 600 -15.50 3.67 10.59
CA VAL A 600 -16.09 4.61 9.64
C VAL A 600 -16.48 3.90 8.34
N SER A 601 -15.62 3.03 7.80
CA SER A 601 -15.90 2.25 6.59
C SER A 601 -17.12 1.34 6.77
N VAL A 602 -17.22 0.66 7.91
CA VAL A 602 -18.39 -0.17 8.27
C VAL A 602 -19.65 0.69 8.33
N LEU A 603 -19.58 1.83 9.03
CA LEU A 603 -20.73 2.74 9.18
C LEU A 603 -21.21 3.28 7.83
N ILE A 604 -20.29 3.83 7.03
CA ILE A 604 -20.61 4.40 5.73
C ILE A 604 -21.09 3.30 4.76
N ALA A 605 -20.47 2.12 4.78
CA ALA A 605 -20.90 1.00 3.95
C ALA A 605 -22.32 0.53 4.34
N ILE A 606 -22.67 0.49 5.62
CA ILE A 606 -24.06 0.24 6.06
C ILE A 606 -24.98 1.31 5.49
N VAL A 607 -24.64 2.60 5.66
CA VAL A 607 -25.48 3.74 5.25
C VAL A 607 -25.70 3.77 3.73
N PHE A 608 -24.65 3.59 2.93
CA PHE A 608 -24.73 3.79 1.49
C PHE A 608 -24.95 2.51 0.68
N LEU A 609 -24.55 1.34 1.19
CA LEU A 609 -24.72 0.07 0.48
C LEU A 609 -25.92 -0.75 0.97
N LEU A 610 -26.19 -0.76 2.28
CA LEU A 610 -27.23 -1.66 2.83
C LEU A 610 -28.55 -0.92 3.14
N LEU A 611 -28.50 0.24 3.83
CA LEU A 611 -29.72 0.97 4.22
C LEU A 611 -30.60 1.40 3.03
N PRO A 612 -30.11 1.76 1.83
CA PRO A 612 -30.96 2.10 0.71
C PRO A 612 -31.92 0.99 0.28
N PHE A 613 -31.63 -0.28 0.58
CA PHE A 613 -32.56 -1.39 0.35
C PHE A 613 -33.85 -1.29 1.18
N LEU A 614 -33.83 -0.52 2.28
CA LEU A 614 -35.04 -0.22 3.06
C LEU A 614 -36.06 0.58 2.23
N ALA A 615 -35.60 1.44 1.28
CA ALA A 615 -36.50 2.16 0.38
C ALA A 615 -37.26 1.23 -0.57
N ILE A 616 -36.71 0.06 -0.86
CA ILE A 616 -37.35 -0.98 -1.68
C ILE A 616 -37.68 -2.22 -0.85
N ARG A 617 -37.95 -2.03 0.46
CA ARG A 617 -38.13 -3.14 1.42
C ARG A 617 -39.13 -4.22 0.98
N LYS A 618 -40.22 -3.83 0.30
CA LYS A 618 -41.21 -4.79 -0.22
C LYS A 618 -40.63 -5.75 -1.25
N THR A 619 -39.85 -5.22 -2.20
CA THR A 619 -39.14 -6.00 -3.23
C THR A 619 -38.00 -6.79 -2.61
N TRP A 620 -37.17 -6.14 -1.77
CA TRP A 620 -36.06 -6.78 -1.08
C TRP A 620 -36.49 -7.92 -0.16
N ALA A 621 -37.66 -7.79 0.52
CA ALA A 621 -38.21 -8.86 1.35
C ALA A 621 -38.57 -10.11 0.54
N ARG A 622 -38.96 -9.95 -0.73
CA ARG A 622 -39.35 -11.05 -1.65
C ARG A 622 -38.18 -11.74 -2.33
N LEU A 623 -36.94 -11.23 -2.19
CA LEU A 623 -35.74 -11.90 -2.74
C LEU A 623 -35.54 -13.27 -2.06
N PRO A 624 -35.53 -14.38 -2.82
CA PRO A 624 -35.40 -15.71 -2.25
C PRO A 624 -34.01 -15.95 -1.72
N ARG A 625 -33.85 -16.50 -0.52
CA ARG A 625 -32.55 -16.87 0.09
C ARG A 625 -31.55 -15.73 0.17
N LYS A 626 -31.97 -14.48 0.30
CA LYS A 626 -31.12 -13.28 0.30
C LYS A 626 -30.00 -13.31 1.35
N GLY A 627 -30.23 -13.91 2.54
CA GLY A 627 -29.17 -14.05 3.56
C GLY A 627 -28.05 -15.01 3.12
N VAL A 628 -28.45 -16.14 2.49
CA VAL A 628 -27.47 -17.11 1.96
C VAL A 628 -26.66 -16.52 0.79
N SER A 629 -27.33 -15.78 -0.11
CA SER A 629 -26.62 -15.06 -1.18
C SER A 629 -25.73 -13.97 -0.62
N GLY A 630 -26.16 -13.31 0.46
CA GLY A 630 -25.32 -12.34 1.17
C GLY A 630 -24.03 -12.97 1.69
N LEU A 631 -24.11 -14.13 2.34
CA LEU A 631 -22.92 -14.88 2.79
C LEU A 631 -22.01 -15.29 1.61
N PHE A 632 -22.58 -15.70 0.49
CA PHE A 632 -21.83 -16.03 -0.72
C PHE A 632 -21.04 -14.82 -1.23
N PHE A 633 -21.71 -13.69 -1.45
CA PHE A 633 -21.05 -12.48 -1.98
C PHE A 633 -20.11 -11.81 -0.99
N ALA A 634 -20.41 -11.88 0.32
CA ALA A 634 -19.48 -11.40 1.35
C ALA A 634 -18.20 -12.25 1.38
N GLY A 635 -18.34 -13.58 1.30
CA GLY A 635 -17.17 -14.47 1.22
C GLY A 635 -16.29 -14.20 0.01
N LEU A 636 -16.89 -13.88 -1.16
CA LEU A 636 -16.11 -13.47 -2.33
C LEU A 636 -15.38 -12.12 -2.11
N GLY A 637 -16.05 -11.14 -1.50
CA GLY A 637 -15.46 -9.82 -1.26
C GLY A 637 -14.29 -9.87 -0.29
N PHE A 638 -14.47 -10.50 0.89
CA PHE A 638 -13.38 -10.68 1.84
C PHE A 638 -12.23 -11.51 1.26
N GLY A 639 -12.55 -12.65 0.64
CA GLY A 639 -11.54 -13.56 0.14
C GLY A 639 -10.69 -12.95 -0.97
N PHE A 640 -11.29 -12.19 -1.90
CA PHE A 640 -10.58 -11.51 -2.97
C PHE A 640 -9.57 -10.50 -2.41
N ILE A 641 -10.01 -9.61 -1.53
CA ILE A 641 -9.15 -8.56 -0.93
C ILE A 641 -8.03 -9.18 -0.07
N PHE A 642 -8.32 -10.25 0.66
CA PHE A 642 -7.30 -10.93 1.47
C PHE A 642 -6.21 -11.54 0.59
N PHE A 643 -6.56 -12.21 -0.52
CA PHE A 643 -5.59 -12.69 -1.49
C PHE A 643 -4.81 -11.55 -2.15
N GLU A 644 -5.49 -10.49 -2.58
CA GLU A 644 -4.90 -9.35 -3.27
C GLU A 644 -3.82 -8.67 -2.41
N ILE A 645 -4.17 -8.28 -1.17
CA ILE A 645 -3.25 -7.59 -0.26
C ILE A 645 -2.06 -8.49 0.09
N THR A 646 -2.31 -9.76 0.41
CA THR A 646 -1.24 -10.68 0.80
C THR A 646 -0.27 -10.96 -0.35
N LEU A 647 -0.78 -11.18 -1.57
CA LEU A 647 0.07 -11.46 -2.73
C LEU A 647 0.89 -10.23 -3.16
N MET A 648 0.37 -9.01 -3.00
CA MET A 648 1.17 -7.80 -3.18
C MET A 648 2.39 -7.80 -2.26
N GLN A 649 2.22 -8.20 -1.02
CA GLN A 649 3.31 -8.21 -0.04
C GLN A 649 4.30 -9.34 -0.30
N LEU A 650 3.83 -10.56 -0.54
CA LEU A 650 4.70 -11.71 -0.80
C LEU A 650 5.55 -11.53 -2.06
N LEU A 651 5.05 -10.81 -3.08
CA LEU A 651 5.80 -10.54 -4.31
C LEU A 651 6.65 -9.26 -4.25
N ASN A 652 6.62 -8.52 -3.14
CA ASN A 652 7.38 -7.28 -3.01
C ASN A 652 8.88 -7.52 -3.16
N LEU A 653 9.44 -8.49 -2.45
CA LEU A 653 10.85 -8.88 -2.58
C LEU A 653 11.19 -9.34 -4.01
N PHE A 654 10.33 -10.14 -4.63
CA PHE A 654 10.54 -10.65 -5.97
C PHE A 654 10.57 -9.55 -7.04
N LEU A 655 9.70 -8.55 -6.94
CA LEU A 655 9.62 -7.44 -7.90
C LEU A 655 10.58 -6.29 -7.56
N GLY A 656 11.11 -6.26 -6.36
CA GLY A 656 12.19 -5.37 -5.93
C GLY A 656 11.81 -3.93 -5.65
N TYR A 657 10.56 -3.55 -5.94
CA TYR A 657 10.00 -2.23 -5.65
C TYR A 657 8.53 -2.37 -5.27
N PRO A 658 8.11 -1.74 -4.17
CA PRO A 658 6.71 -1.78 -3.73
C PRO A 658 5.73 -1.31 -4.81
N THR A 659 6.12 -0.28 -5.55
CA THR A 659 5.32 0.26 -6.65
C THR A 659 5.14 -0.75 -7.78
N TYR A 660 6.19 -1.50 -8.12
CA TYR A 660 6.07 -2.56 -9.13
C TYR A 660 5.24 -3.71 -8.61
N SER A 661 5.40 -4.09 -7.33
CA SER A 661 4.57 -5.13 -6.73
C SER A 661 3.09 -4.74 -6.78
N LEU A 662 2.74 -3.54 -6.28
CA LEU A 662 1.38 -3.01 -6.36
C LEU A 662 0.84 -3.07 -7.80
N THR A 663 1.57 -2.47 -8.75
CA THR A 663 1.12 -2.33 -10.13
C THR A 663 1.00 -3.70 -10.83
N VAL A 664 2.02 -4.55 -10.71
CA VAL A 664 2.09 -5.84 -11.40
C VAL A 664 1.05 -6.81 -10.83
N VAL A 665 0.94 -6.89 -9.51
CA VAL A 665 -0.01 -7.80 -8.85
C VAL A 665 -1.45 -7.34 -9.12
N LEU A 666 -1.73 -6.07 -8.91
CA LEU A 666 -3.08 -5.53 -9.13
C LEU A 666 -3.49 -5.64 -10.61
N MET A 667 -2.62 -5.22 -11.54
CA MET A 667 -2.88 -5.35 -12.98
C MET A 667 -3.08 -6.82 -13.39
N SER A 668 -2.23 -7.73 -12.90
CA SER A 668 -2.33 -9.16 -13.22
C SER A 668 -3.64 -9.74 -12.71
N LEU A 669 -3.96 -9.54 -11.44
CA LEU A 669 -5.21 -10.04 -10.85
C LEU A 669 -6.43 -9.46 -11.59
N LEU A 670 -6.46 -8.16 -11.86
CA LEU A 670 -7.58 -7.51 -12.58
C LEU A 670 -7.73 -8.08 -13.99
N VAL A 671 -6.66 -8.15 -14.77
CA VAL A 671 -6.72 -8.66 -16.16
C VAL A 671 -7.17 -10.11 -16.18
N PHE A 672 -6.57 -11.00 -15.38
CA PHE A 672 -6.93 -12.41 -15.38
C PHE A 672 -8.29 -12.69 -14.74
N THR A 673 -8.70 -11.90 -13.75
CA THR A 673 -10.07 -11.91 -13.22
C THR A 673 -11.06 -11.51 -14.32
N GLY A 674 -10.74 -10.50 -15.13
CA GLY A 674 -11.52 -10.12 -16.30
C GLY A 674 -11.63 -11.25 -17.33
N VAL A 675 -10.52 -11.90 -17.67
CA VAL A 675 -10.52 -13.08 -18.58
C VAL A 675 -11.34 -14.22 -17.97
N GLY A 676 -11.19 -14.51 -16.67
CA GLY A 676 -12.00 -15.50 -15.96
C GLY A 676 -13.49 -15.19 -16.04
N ALA A 677 -13.85 -13.92 -15.86
CA ALA A 677 -15.26 -13.48 -15.99
C ALA A 677 -15.80 -13.69 -17.41
N LEU A 678 -15.00 -13.42 -18.43
CA LEU A 678 -15.38 -13.68 -19.83
C LEU A 678 -15.57 -15.19 -20.08
N LEU A 679 -14.68 -16.03 -19.55
CA LEU A 679 -14.75 -17.47 -19.67
C LEU A 679 -15.95 -18.06 -18.91
N SER A 680 -16.41 -17.42 -17.85
CA SER A 680 -17.56 -17.86 -17.05
C SER A 680 -18.84 -18.01 -17.88
N SER A 681 -18.99 -17.22 -18.95
CA SER A 681 -20.13 -17.29 -19.88
C SER A 681 -20.21 -18.60 -20.64
N ARG A 682 -19.09 -19.34 -20.78
CA ARG A 682 -19.02 -20.64 -21.45
C ARG A 682 -19.36 -21.81 -20.52
N VAL A 683 -19.53 -21.54 -19.23
CA VAL A 683 -19.82 -22.58 -18.23
C VAL A 683 -21.30 -22.91 -18.22
N SER A 684 -21.67 -24.09 -18.69
CA SER A 684 -23.07 -24.54 -18.73
C SER A 684 -23.57 -25.05 -17.38
N ASN A 685 -22.74 -25.67 -16.55
CA ASN A 685 -23.11 -26.26 -15.27
C ASN A 685 -22.57 -25.48 -14.08
N HIS A 686 -23.26 -24.40 -13.72
CA HIS A 686 -22.88 -23.56 -12.59
C HIS A 686 -22.78 -24.29 -11.24
N ARG A 687 -23.58 -25.38 -11.03
CA ARG A 687 -23.55 -26.11 -9.76
C ARG A 687 -22.25 -26.85 -9.54
N ARG A 688 -21.63 -27.39 -10.61
CA ARG A 688 -20.37 -28.12 -10.54
C ARG A 688 -19.17 -27.16 -10.65
N ALA A 689 -19.32 -26.06 -11.33
CA ALA A 689 -18.25 -25.11 -11.57
C ALA A 689 -17.69 -24.51 -10.26
N ILE A 690 -18.54 -24.01 -9.37
CA ILE A 690 -18.10 -23.36 -8.13
C ILE A 690 -17.27 -24.30 -7.22
N PRO A 691 -17.68 -25.58 -6.97
CA PRO A 691 -16.81 -26.51 -6.23
C PRO A 691 -15.47 -26.81 -6.92
N VAL A 692 -15.44 -26.93 -8.25
CA VAL A 692 -14.19 -27.17 -9.00
C VAL A 692 -13.27 -25.98 -8.91
N LEU A 693 -13.78 -24.75 -9.08
CA LEU A 693 -13.04 -23.51 -8.90
C LEU A 693 -12.49 -23.40 -7.47
N PHE A 694 -13.26 -23.78 -6.47
CA PHE A 694 -12.81 -23.77 -5.08
C PHE A 694 -11.64 -24.73 -4.87
N VAL A 695 -11.67 -25.94 -5.41
CA VAL A 695 -10.52 -26.87 -5.37
C VAL A 695 -9.29 -26.22 -6.00
N GLY A 696 -9.46 -25.51 -7.14
CA GLY A 696 -8.39 -24.74 -7.76
C GLY A 696 -7.82 -23.65 -6.83
N VAL A 697 -8.70 -22.90 -6.15
CA VAL A 697 -8.26 -21.87 -5.18
C VAL A 697 -7.51 -22.51 -4.00
N VAL A 698 -7.96 -23.66 -3.49
CA VAL A 698 -7.23 -24.41 -2.43
C VAL A 698 -5.84 -24.79 -2.89
N ALA A 699 -5.71 -25.39 -4.07
CA ALA A 699 -4.42 -25.82 -4.60
C ALA A 699 -3.46 -24.63 -4.80
N LEU A 700 -3.96 -23.50 -5.32
CA LEU A 700 -3.19 -22.28 -5.51
C LEU A 700 -2.81 -21.63 -4.16
N CYS A 701 -3.69 -21.60 -3.20
CA CYS A 701 -3.41 -21.10 -1.86
C CYS A 701 -2.27 -21.92 -1.19
N LEU A 702 -2.34 -23.26 -1.29
CA LEU A 702 -1.27 -24.14 -0.80
C LEU A 702 0.06 -23.90 -1.53
N PHE A 703 0.01 -23.69 -2.84
CA PHE A 703 1.19 -23.32 -3.61
C PHE A 703 1.79 -21.98 -3.13
N TYR A 704 0.96 -20.97 -2.89
CA TYR A 704 1.45 -19.67 -2.40
C TYR A 704 2.03 -19.75 -1.00
N LEU A 705 1.43 -20.53 -0.11
CA LEU A 705 1.94 -20.71 1.26
C LEU A 705 3.27 -21.48 1.31
N LEU A 706 3.43 -22.51 0.48
CA LEU A 706 4.54 -23.43 0.59
C LEU A 706 5.60 -23.28 -0.50
N GLY A 707 5.21 -22.87 -1.69
CA GLY A 707 6.06 -22.89 -2.90
C GLY A 707 6.45 -21.52 -3.44
N LEU A 708 5.68 -20.45 -3.15
CA LEU A 708 5.93 -19.15 -3.76
C LEU A 708 7.28 -18.56 -3.35
N THR A 709 7.56 -18.50 -2.06
CA THR A 709 8.81 -17.92 -1.53
C THR A 709 10.06 -18.68 -2.01
N PRO A 710 10.15 -20.03 -1.95
CA PRO A 710 11.26 -20.74 -2.53
C PRO A 710 11.43 -20.50 -4.03
N LEU A 711 10.33 -20.49 -4.79
CA LEU A 711 10.35 -20.25 -6.24
C LEU A 711 10.88 -18.84 -6.56
N THR A 712 10.31 -17.81 -5.92
CA THR A 712 10.70 -16.42 -6.16
C THR A 712 12.14 -16.15 -5.75
N ASN A 713 12.60 -16.72 -4.63
CA ASN A 713 13.99 -16.60 -4.18
C ASN A 713 14.98 -17.23 -5.18
N SER A 714 14.65 -18.38 -5.76
CA SER A 714 15.51 -19.02 -6.77
C SER A 714 15.63 -18.19 -8.07
N LEU A 715 14.65 -17.33 -8.35
CA LEU A 715 14.57 -16.52 -9.57
C LEU A 715 15.00 -15.04 -9.34
N LEU A 716 15.45 -14.67 -8.15
CA LEU A 716 15.88 -13.29 -7.84
C LEU A 716 17.07 -12.81 -8.69
N HIS A 717 17.90 -13.73 -9.18
CA HIS A 717 19.03 -13.41 -10.06
C HIS A 717 18.61 -12.86 -11.43
N LEU A 718 17.36 -13.07 -11.85
CA LEU A 718 16.85 -12.60 -13.13
C LEU A 718 16.63 -11.07 -13.14
N SER A 719 16.66 -10.48 -14.33
CA SER A 719 16.34 -9.07 -14.52
C SER A 719 14.89 -8.76 -14.14
N LEU A 720 14.59 -7.52 -13.71
CA LEU A 720 13.22 -7.09 -13.42
C LEU A 720 12.29 -7.29 -14.63
N ALA A 721 12.78 -7.01 -15.85
CA ALA A 721 12.01 -7.20 -17.08
C ALA A 721 11.57 -8.66 -17.27
N THR A 722 12.33 -9.63 -16.76
CA THR A 722 11.97 -11.07 -16.81
C THR A 722 11.07 -11.45 -15.62
N ARG A 723 11.29 -10.86 -14.44
CA ARG A 723 10.50 -11.19 -13.24
C ARG A 723 9.05 -10.70 -13.34
N ILE A 724 8.80 -9.58 -14.02
CA ILE A 724 7.42 -9.07 -14.22
C ILE A 724 6.55 -10.10 -14.98
N PRO A 725 6.89 -10.60 -16.17
CA PRO A 725 6.11 -11.64 -16.83
C PRO A 725 5.95 -12.92 -16.01
N ILE A 726 6.99 -13.32 -15.24
CA ILE A 726 6.89 -14.48 -14.35
C ILE A 726 5.83 -14.24 -13.25
N ALA A 727 5.80 -13.07 -12.64
CA ALA A 727 4.76 -12.71 -11.66
C ALA A 727 3.35 -12.78 -12.28
N PHE A 728 3.19 -12.31 -13.53
CA PHE A 728 1.92 -12.46 -14.27
C PHE A 728 1.52 -13.93 -14.43
N VAL A 729 2.45 -14.81 -14.81
CA VAL A 729 2.18 -16.25 -14.95
C VAL A 729 1.83 -16.90 -13.61
N ILE A 730 2.50 -16.51 -12.53
CA ILE A 730 2.24 -17.01 -11.17
C ILE A 730 0.83 -16.64 -10.72
N LEU A 731 0.38 -15.41 -11.00
CA LEU A 731 -0.91 -14.88 -10.54
C LEU A 731 -2.09 -15.25 -11.47
N ALA A 732 -1.80 -15.55 -12.74
CA ALA A 732 -2.84 -15.82 -13.75
C ALA A 732 -3.84 -16.92 -13.35
N PRO A 733 -3.43 -18.10 -12.84
CA PRO A 733 -4.36 -19.15 -12.49
C PRO A 733 -5.34 -18.72 -11.39
N LEU A 734 -4.86 -17.98 -10.38
CA LEU A 734 -5.71 -17.47 -9.31
C LEU A 734 -6.69 -16.44 -9.85
N GLY A 735 -6.23 -15.43 -10.60
CA GLY A 735 -7.09 -14.43 -11.22
C GLY A 735 -8.19 -15.06 -12.07
N LEU A 736 -7.86 -16.05 -12.92
CA LEU A 736 -8.83 -16.79 -13.72
C LEU A 736 -9.88 -17.48 -12.86
N CYS A 737 -9.47 -18.17 -11.79
CA CYS A 737 -10.40 -18.83 -10.88
C CYS A 737 -11.32 -17.83 -10.19
N LEU A 738 -10.74 -16.77 -9.56
CA LEU A 738 -11.48 -15.77 -8.81
C LEU A 738 -12.48 -15.02 -9.68
N GLY A 739 -12.10 -14.74 -10.94
CA GLY A 739 -12.92 -14.00 -11.90
C GLY A 739 -14.21 -14.71 -12.32
N MET A 740 -14.27 -16.02 -12.17
CA MET A 740 -15.45 -16.80 -12.55
C MET A 740 -16.53 -16.83 -11.46
N PHE A 741 -16.19 -16.69 -10.18
CA PHE A 741 -17.14 -16.82 -9.08
C PHE A 741 -18.24 -15.76 -9.11
N MET A 742 -17.87 -14.49 -9.28
CA MET A 742 -18.82 -13.36 -9.20
C MET A 742 -19.86 -13.41 -10.35
N PRO A 743 -19.50 -13.55 -11.64
CA PRO A 743 -20.46 -13.65 -12.73
C PRO A 743 -21.38 -14.87 -12.61
N ILE A 744 -20.83 -16.04 -12.23
CA ILE A 744 -21.62 -17.26 -12.03
C ILE A 744 -22.64 -17.05 -10.90
N GLY A 745 -22.20 -16.45 -9.79
CA GLY A 745 -23.08 -16.13 -8.66
C GLY A 745 -24.20 -15.18 -9.04
N LEU A 746 -23.87 -14.07 -9.73
CA LEU A 746 -24.84 -13.07 -10.17
C LEU A 746 -25.85 -13.64 -11.18
N ALA A 747 -25.37 -14.40 -12.15
CA ALA A 747 -26.25 -15.08 -13.13
C ALA A 747 -27.22 -16.06 -12.43
N HIS A 748 -26.72 -16.78 -11.42
CA HIS A 748 -27.57 -17.73 -10.66
C HIS A 748 -28.65 -16.98 -9.88
N VAL A 749 -28.31 -15.93 -9.10
CA VAL A 749 -29.30 -15.20 -8.29
C VAL A 749 -30.31 -14.43 -9.16
N ALA A 750 -29.88 -13.92 -10.32
CA ALA A 750 -30.77 -13.29 -11.29
C ALA A 750 -31.88 -14.24 -11.76
N GLY A 751 -31.60 -15.55 -11.85
CA GLY A 751 -32.54 -16.57 -12.25
C GLY A 751 -33.45 -17.12 -11.14
N LEU A 752 -33.27 -16.68 -9.88
CA LEU A 752 -34.01 -17.25 -8.74
C LEU A 752 -35.38 -16.61 -8.47
N GLY A 753 -35.65 -15.41 -8.98
CA GLY A 753 -36.87 -14.67 -8.61
C GLY A 753 -37.37 -13.71 -9.67
N GLU A 754 -38.46 -12.98 -9.34
CA GLU A 754 -39.12 -12.01 -10.22
C GLU A 754 -38.38 -10.66 -10.34
N PHE A 755 -37.34 -10.42 -9.52
CA PHE A 755 -36.61 -9.15 -9.41
C PHE A 755 -35.11 -9.32 -9.67
N PRO A 756 -34.69 -9.72 -10.89
CA PRO A 756 -33.28 -10.03 -11.19
C PRO A 756 -32.35 -8.83 -10.99
N ARG A 757 -32.79 -7.62 -11.35
CA ARG A 757 -32.00 -6.40 -11.24
C ARG A 757 -31.69 -6.03 -9.78
N GLU A 758 -32.69 -6.09 -8.93
CA GLU A 758 -32.57 -5.81 -7.49
C GLU A 758 -31.72 -6.88 -6.80
N TYR A 759 -31.80 -8.13 -7.26
CA TYR A 759 -31.02 -9.22 -6.70
C TYR A 759 -29.53 -9.10 -7.08
N VAL A 760 -29.23 -8.78 -8.33
CA VAL A 760 -27.87 -8.47 -8.79
C VAL A 760 -27.30 -7.30 -7.99
N ALA A 761 -28.08 -6.21 -7.82
CA ALA A 761 -27.66 -5.06 -7.02
C ALA A 761 -27.39 -5.42 -5.54
N TRP A 762 -28.18 -6.32 -4.96
CA TRP A 762 -27.93 -6.85 -3.62
C TRP A 762 -26.59 -7.61 -3.55
N GLY A 763 -26.29 -8.48 -4.51
CA GLY A 763 -25.02 -9.21 -4.59
C GLY A 763 -23.83 -8.25 -4.67
N TRP A 764 -23.91 -7.23 -5.53
CA TRP A 764 -22.89 -6.19 -5.66
C TRP A 764 -22.70 -5.37 -4.38
N ALA A 765 -23.79 -4.96 -3.74
CA ALA A 765 -23.74 -4.17 -2.52
C ALA A 765 -23.05 -4.94 -1.37
N VAL A 766 -23.39 -6.22 -1.21
CA VAL A 766 -22.79 -7.05 -0.17
C VAL A 766 -21.32 -7.35 -0.46
N ASN A 767 -20.99 -7.66 -1.72
CA ASN A 767 -19.59 -7.86 -2.12
C ASN A 767 -18.75 -6.57 -1.89
N GLY A 768 -19.26 -5.42 -2.34
CA GLY A 768 -18.61 -4.13 -2.11
C GLY A 768 -18.46 -3.79 -0.61
N PHE A 769 -19.49 -4.06 0.21
CA PHE A 769 -19.42 -3.92 1.65
C PHE A 769 -18.26 -4.77 2.24
N ALA A 770 -18.23 -6.05 1.88
CA ALA A 770 -17.20 -6.96 2.36
C ALA A 770 -15.79 -6.57 1.91
N SER A 771 -15.66 -6.09 0.67
CA SER A 771 -14.36 -5.62 0.15
C SER A 771 -13.87 -4.35 0.87
N VAL A 772 -14.75 -3.38 1.12
CA VAL A 772 -14.42 -2.14 1.86
C VAL A 772 -13.98 -2.46 3.29
N VAL A 773 -14.73 -3.30 3.99
CA VAL A 773 -14.38 -3.71 5.35
C VAL A 773 -13.13 -4.60 5.35
N GLY A 774 -13.03 -5.48 4.36
CA GLY A 774 -11.93 -6.44 4.19
C GLY A 774 -10.57 -5.76 4.00
N SER A 775 -10.51 -4.62 3.32
CA SER A 775 -9.25 -3.93 3.07
C SER A 775 -8.56 -3.46 4.37
N ALA A 776 -9.28 -2.79 5.25
CA ALA A 776 -8.75 -2.39 6.55
C ALA A 776 -8.51 -3.60 7.48
N LEU A 777 -9.44 -4.58 7.45
CA LEU A 777 -9.35 -5.77 8.28
C LEU A 777 -8.16 -6.66 7.91
N ALA A 778 -7.86 -6.82 6.60
CA ALA A 778 -6.70 -7.57 6.14
C ALA A 778 -5.39 -7.03 6.72
N THR A 779 -5.23 -5.71 6.70
CA THR A 779 -4.04 -5.05 7.26
C THR A 779 -3.93 -5.25 8.77
N ILE A 780 -5.01 -5.04 9.52
CA ILE A 780 -5.04 -5.27 10.97
C ILE A 780 -4.69 -6.73 11.31
N LEU A 781 -5.27 -7.68 10.58
CA LEU A 781 -5.00 -9.11 10.79
C LEU A 781 -3.56 -9.48 10.42
N ALA A 782 -3.01 -8.89 9.36
CA ALA A 782 -1.62 -9.10 8.97
C ALA A 782 -0.65 -8.58 10.04
N MET A 783 -0.93 -7.41 10.63
CA MET A 783 -0.13 -6.84 11.72
C MET A 783 -0.19 -7.65 13.02
N ILE A 784 -1.27 -8.41 13.25
CA ILE A 784 -1.43 -9.22 14.46
C ILE A 784 -0.89 -10.63 14.27
N TYR A 785 -1.13 -11.24 13.09
CA TYR A 785 -0.94 -12.67 12.85
C TYR A 785 -0.01 -13.00 11.67
N GLY A 786 0.42 -11.99 10.92
CA GLY A 786 1.22 -12.16 9.71
C GLY A 786 0.39 -12.46 8.45
N PHE A 787 1.06 -12.39 7.30
CA PHE A 787 0.42 -12.53 5.98
C PHE A 787 -0.09 -13.94 5.68
N ASP A 788 0.59 -15.00 6.15
CA ASP A 788 0.17 -16.39 5.92
C ASP A 788 -1.22 -16.64 6.50
N VAL A 789 -1.52 -16.08 7.68
CA VAL A 789 -2.83 -16.19 8.32
C VAL A 789 -3.89 -15.45 7.50
N VAL A 790 -3.59 -14.28 6.95
CA VAL A 790 -4.52 -13.52 6.10
C VAL A 790 -4.83 -14.29 4.81
N LEU A 791 -3.81 -14.90 4.20
CA LEU A 791 -3.98 -15.76 3.02
C LEU A 791 -4.90 -16.96 3.31
N PHE A 792 -4.68 -17.61 4.47
CA PHE A 792 -5.53 -18.70 4.95
C PHE A 792 -6.97 -18.23 5.22
N LEU A 793 -7.15 -17.06 5.82
CA LEU A 793 -8.48 -16.47 6.04
C LEU A 793 -9.18 -16.12 4.73
N GLY A 794 -8.45 -15.77 3.68
CA GLY A 794 -8.97 -15.64 2.32
C GLY A 794 -9.57 -16.95 1.83
N LEU A 795 -8.87 -18.06 2.05
CA LEU A 795 -9.39 -19.40 1.72
C LEU A 795 -10.63 -19.75 2.56
N VAL A 796 -10.65 -19.43 3.86
CA VAL A 796 -11.83 -19.63 4.73
C VAL A 796 -13.02 -18.81 4.23
N ALA A 797 -12.82 -17.58 3.77
CA ALA A 797 -13.89 -16.78 3.17
C ALA A 797 -14.48 -17.43 1.91
N TYR A 798 -13.64 -17.98 1.03
CA TYR A 798 -14.12 -18.78 -0.12
C TYR A 798 -14.80 -20.08 0.29
N LEU A 799 -14.37 -20.73 1.37
CA LEU A 799 -15.07 -21.89 1.93
C LEU A 799 -16.49 -21.51 2.41
N ILE A 800 -16.63 -20.37 3.10
CA ILE A 800 -17.95 -19.85 3.48
C ILE A 800 -18.81 -19.60 2.24
N ALA A 801 -18.23 -19.03 1.19
CA ALA A 801 -18.92 -18.83 -0.08
C ALA A 801 -19.35 -20.18 -0.71
N LEU A 802 -18.50 -21.19 -0.70
CA LEU A 802 -18.84 -22.54 -1.19
C LEU A 802 -20.00 -23.16 -0.39
N LEU A 803 -19.95 -23.10 0.94
CA LEU A 803 -21.02 -23.64 1.80
C LEU A 803 -22.36 -22.91 1.56
N ALA A 804 -22.30 -21.59 1.39
CA ALA A 804 -23.44 -20.78 1.00
C ALA A 804 -23.96 -21.19 -0.40
N TRP A 805 -23.05 -21.45 -1.36
CA TRP A 805 -23.42 -21.88 -2.71
C TRP A 805 -24.19 -23.20 -2.73
N PHE A 806 -23.81 -24.21 -1.95
CA PHE A 806 -24.53 -25.47 -1.88
C PHE A 806 -25.98 -25.26 -1.43
N ARG A 807 -26.26 -24.36 -0.51
CA ARG A 807 -27.61 -24.01 -0.09
C ARG A 807 -28.34 -23.14 -1.14
N LEU A 808 -27.62 -22.22 -1.78
CA LEU A 808 -28.18 -21.30 -2.78
C LEU A 808 -28.63 -22.05 -4.04
N SER A 809 -27.87 -23.06 -4.48
CA SER A 809 -28.09 -23.83 -5.70
C SER A 809 -29.11 -24.99 -5.57
N GLN A 810 -29.65 -25.22 -4.37
CA GLN A 810 -30.73 -26.24 -4.19
C GLN A 810 -32.01 -25.85 -4.95
N PRO A 811 -32.75 -26.80 -5.51
CA PRO A 811 -34.03 -26.50 -6.14
C PRO A 811 -35.02 -25.88 -5.14
N THR A 812 -35.69 -24.82 -5.51
CA THR A 812 -36.80 -24.26 -4.73
C THR A 812 -37.99 -25.23 -4.75
N ALA A 813 -38.58 -25.51 -3.59
CA ALA A 813 -39.66 -26.51 -3.42
C ALA A 813 -40.89 -26.28 -4.33
N GLY A 814 -41.05 -25.07 -4.91
CA GLY A 814 -42.13 -24.77 -5.87
C GLY A 814 -41.99 -25.39 -7.27
N ARG A 815 -40.77 -25.72 -7.71
CA ARG A 815 -40.55 -26.38 -9.02
C ARG A 815 -40.81 -27.89 -8.99
N ARG A 816 -40.80 -28.51 -7.81
CA ARG A 816 -41.16 -29.96 -7.68
C ARG A 816 -42.65 -30.23 -7.89
N ARG A 817 -43.54 -29.26 -7.59
CA ARG A 817 -45.02 -29.47 -7.80
C ARG A 817 -45.45 -29.32 -9.25
N GLY A 818 -44.66 -28.66 -10.11
CA GLY A 818 -44.98 -28.53 -11.54
C GLY A 818 -44.64 -29.76 -12.38
N LEU A 819 -43.61 -30.52 -12.01
CA LEU A 819 -43.19 -31.72 -12.74
C LEU A 819 -44.03 -32.99 -12.39
N HIS A 820 -44.70 -33.03 -11.22
CA HIS A 820 -45.58 -34.12 -10.86
C HIS A 820 -47.02 -33.97 -11.37
N ARG A 821 -47.42 -32.81 -11.92
CA ARG A 821 -48.73 -32.60 -12.55
C ARG A 821 -48.75 -32.82 -14.06
N ALA A 822 -47.58 -33.08 -14.69
CA ALA A 822 -47.49 -33.30 -16.13
C ALA A 822 -47.35 -34.80 -16.51
N THR A 823 -47.45 -35.71 -15.55
CA THR A 823 -47.41 -37.17 -15.79
C THR A 823 -48.55 -37.91 -15.06
N THR A 824 -49.78 -37.56 -15.37
CA THR A 824 -50.95 -38.44 -15.21
C THR A 824 -51.77 -38.30 -16.47
N PRO A 825 -52.16 -39.45 -17.13
CA PRO A 825 -52.78 -39.50 -18.43
C PRO A 825 -54.17 -38.90 -18.41
#